data_87f08b17762fcd9fd4d46688a7649eac
#
_entry.id   87f08b17762fcd9fd4d46688a7649eac
#
_cell.length_a   1.000
_cell.length_b   1.000
_cell.length_c   1.000
_cell.angle_alpha   90.00
_cell.angle_beta   90.00
_cell.angle_gamma   90.00
#
_symmetry.space_group_name_H-M   'P 1'
#
loop_
_entity.id
_entity.type
_entity.pdbx_description
1 polymer ?
#
loop_
_entity_poly.entity_id
_entity_poly.type
_entity_poly.pdbx_seq_one_letter_code
_entity_poly.pdbx_strand_id
1 'polypeptide(L)'
;MKKSFIILLALVAGLATSCDFLNVDDYFEDTFSEERIFESQYNIERYFNGAVNQLPKEGRIYYWCSVPGATGSDEAVSCGTFYNGILDVSFPGTELTTDKITYTATGGWDWNFNVWPNCYKVIRKVNTILPHIDQVPDMNAFDKMEFRARARFLRAYAYYWILQNQGPMILVGDQILNTNETPDYYQQERSTYDECVDYICSELEAAAENLATEQPLDLFGSPTKGAALALAARLRLQAASPLFNGGNAARRYFGDFKRKSDGVHYVSQTYDERKWAVAAAAAKRVIDLGIYRLHTVAADEYTLALPSNVPSAPFPAGAGGIDPYRSYSEMFTGETTNVTNPELIWGTTQNITDQQDVIFPLKLGGNSSVSIPQRIVDAYRMADGRDIGNASAEYPYEDRPYDQNCVTTADKRLSKNYTLPGGTYKAYENREPRFYASIGFSGTLWKMESTTSEEMKNQIVEYYNGANAGKNQAGVSNIYNLTGYTCYKYVHPRDARTGSNARTVQKTFPLIRYAEILLSYAEALNNLTKAHEVNGESYSRDQNAMAEAFNQVRYRAGLPGAEANELVDATTFNKLIQRERMVEFLHENRRYYDICRWGIFEELEREPLTGLNVEAGKWEGFYAPTIISYRTIRERTFKSKYMFMPLHRDELRKVPSLDQNPGWEK
;
A
#
# COMPACT_ATOMS: atom_id res chain seq x y z
N MET A 1 73.67 -24.73 -28.08
CA MET A 1 73.30 -24.69 -26.64
C MET A 1 73.19 -23.31 -26.04
N LYS A 2 74.02 -22.31 -26.33
CA LYS A 2 73.89 -20.96 -25.74
C LYS A 2 72.64 -20.16 -26.17
N LYS A 3 72.13 -20.31 -27.42
CA LYS A 3 70.95 -19.61 -27.92
C LYS A 3 69.66 -20.20 -27.37
N SER A 4 69.61 -21.50 -27.12
CA SER A 4 68.39 -22.11 -26.51
C SER A 4 68.20 -21.75 -25.02
N PHE A 5 69.30 -21.49 -24.30
CA PHE A 5 69.29 -21.09 -22.91
C PHE A 5 68.81 -19.61 -22.73
N ILE A 6 69.15 -18.74 -23.68
CA ILE A 6 68.74 -17.36 -23.67
C ILE A 6 67.20 -17.22 -23.97
N ILE A 7 66.65 -18.08 -24.85
CA ILE A 7 65.27 -18.16 -25.17
C ILE A 7 64.46 -18.70 -23.98
N LEU A 8 65.00 -19.69 -23.28
CA LEU A 8 64.36 -20.24 -22.08
C LEU A 8 64.36 -19.22 -20.92
N LEU A 9 65.46 -18.46 -20.76
CA LEU A 9 65.51 -17.38 -19.73
C LEU A 9 64.60 -16.21 -20.06
N ALA A 10 64.39 -15.83 -21.34
CA ALA A 10 63.47 -14.82 -21.76
C ALA A 10 62.02 -15.26 -21.59
N LEU A 11 61.69 -16.55 -21.79
CA LEU A 11 60.38 -17.12 -21.53
C LEU A 11 60.04 -17.16 -20.01
N VAL A 12 61.00 -17.48 -19.16
CA VAL A 12 60.84 -17.49 -17.71
C VAL A 12 60.76 -16.06 -17.14
N ALA A 13 61.50 -15.10 -17.72
CA ALA A 13 61.35 -13.68 -17.33
C ALA A 13 60.02 -13.08 -17.78
N GLY A 14 59.46 -13.51 -18.94
CA GLY A 14 58.11 -13.12 -19.39
C GLY A 14 56.97 -13.71 -18.56
N LEU A 15 57.20 -14.83 -17.87
CA LEU A 15 56.23 -15.42 -16.94
C LEU A 15 56.26 -14.78 -15.54
N ALA A 16 57.36 -14.11 -15.18
CA ALA A 16 57.46 -13.41 -13.89
C ALA A 16 56.84 -11.99 -13.88
N THR A 17 56.52 -11.42 -15.06
CA THR A 17 55.81 -10.12 -15.18
C THR A 17 54.29 -10.28 -15.38
N SER A 18 53.81 -11.55 -15.35
CA SER A 18 52.38 -11.86 -15.55
C SER A 18 51.55 -11.78 -14.25
N CYS A 19 52.13 -11.40 -13.10
CA CYS A 19 51.35 -11.30 -11.87
C CYS A 19 50.51 -10.05 -11.79
N ASP A 20 50.86 -8.96 -12.51
CA ASP A 20 50.02 -7.74 -12.55
C ASP A 20 48.80 -7.83 -13.46
N PHE A 21 48.82 -8.77 -14.45
CA PHE A 21 47.66 -8.94 -15.36
C PHE A 21 46.51 -9.72 -14.70
N LEU A 22 46.74 -10.36 -13.54
CA LEU A 22 45.72 -11.00 -12.73
C LEU A 22 45.39 -10.19 -11.46
N ASN A 23 45.91 -8.98 -11.33
CA ASN A 23 45.47 -8.08 -10.31
C ASN A 23 44.10 -7.53 -10.72
N VAL A 24 43.05 -8.20 -10.25
CA VAL A 24 41.65 -7.78 -10.42
C VAL A 24 41.23 -6.74 -9.36
N ASP A 25 42.16 -6.30 -8.50
CA ASP A 25 41.89 -5.33 -7.45
C ASP A 25 41.40 -4.01 -8.03
N ASP A 26 41.90 -3.55 -9.20
CA ASP A 26 41.42 -2.39 -9.93
C ASP A 26 40.01 -2.58 -10.49
N TYR A 27 39.59 -3.81 -10.76
CA TYR A 27 38.23 -4.15 -11.18
C TYR A 27 37.26 -4.23 -10.01
N PHE A 28 37.80 -4.39 -8.78
CA PHE A 28 37.02 -4.39 -7.53
C PHE A 28 37.10 -3.06 -6.78
N GLU A 29 37.66 -2.01 -7.36
CA GLU A 29 37.63 -0.66 -6.77
C GLU A 29 36.21 -0.16 -6.51
N ASP A 30 35.19 -0.75 -7.16
CA ASP A 30 33.76 -0.48 -6.88
C ASP A 30 33.17 -1.36 -5.76
N THR A 31 33.89 -2.37 -5.25
CA THR A 31 33.47 -3.12 -4.07
C THR A 31 33.97 -2.41 -2.82
N PHE A 32 33.06 -1.74 -2.11
CA PHE A 32 33.33 -1.18 -0.78
C PHE A 32 33.91 -2.26 0.14
N SER A 33 35.21 -2.18 0.46
CA SER A 33 35.74 -2.92 1.61
C SER A 33 35.05 -2.41 2.87
N GLU A 34 34.86 -3.26 3.87
CA GLU A 34 34.20 -2.89 5.14
C GLU A 34 34.86 -1.67 5.80
N GLU A 35 36.18 -1.51 5.66
CA GLU A 35 36.96 -0.38 6.13
C GLU A 35 36.57 0.93 5.45
N ARG A 36 36.39 0.94 4.13
CA ARG A 36 36.00 2.12 3.35
C ARG A 36 34.61 2.66 3.69
N ILE A 37 33.70 1.83 4.19
CA ILE A 37 32.35 2.25 4.56
C ILE A 37 32.39 3.36 5.60
N PHE A 38 33.29 3.27 6.57
CA PHE A 38 33.38 4.16 7.74
C PHE A 38 34.38 5.30 7.61
N GLU A 39 35.04 5.45 6.45
CA GLU A 39 36.00 6.51 6.20
C GLU A 39 35.35 7.90 6.10
N SER A 40 34.06 7.97 5.72
CA SER A 40 33.34 9.25 5.59
C SER A 40 31.83 9.09 5.68
N GLN A 41 31.15 10.20 6.00
CA GLN A 41 29.70 10.30 5.96
C GLN A 41 29.14 9.92 4.57
N TYR A 42 29.80 10.37 3.50
CA TYR A 42 29.40 10.04 2.13
C TYR A 42 29.39 8.53 1.87
N ASN A 43 30.39 7.81 2.32
CA ASN A 43 30.51 6.38 2.10
C ASN A 43 29.44 5.59 2.89
N ILE A 44 29.24 5.92 4.17
CA ILE A 44 28.24 5.23 4.99
C ILE A 44 26.82 5.51 4.49
N GLU A 45 26.52 6.74 4.00
CA GLU A 45 25.23 7.06 3.37
C GLU A 45 25.03 6.27 2.08
N ARG A 46 26.04 6.11 1.23
CA ARG A 46 25.95 5.24 0.03
C ARG A 46 25.66 3.80 0.40
N TYR A 47 26.34 3.27 1.40
CA TYR A 47 26.14 1.89 1.87
C TYR A 47 24.72 1.70 2.44
N PHE A 48 24.24 2.66 3.23
CA PHE A 48 22.89 2.69 3.77
C PHE A 48 21.84 2.77 2.66
N ASN A 49 21.98 3.68 1.69
CA ASN A 49 21.07 3.83 0.56
C ASN A 49 21.04 2.58 -0.32
N GLY A 50 22.18 1.89 -0.44
CA GLY A 50 22.27 0.57 -1.08
C GLY A 50 21.48 -0.52 -0.34
N ALA A 51 21.26 -0.38 0.98
CA ALA A 51 20.35 -1.25 1.72
C ALA A 51 18.88 -0.87 1.48
N VAL A 52 18.54 0.43 1.55
CA VAL A 52 17.17 0.93 1.30
C VAL A 52 16.63 0.46 -0.05
N ASN A 53 17.47 0.47 -1.10
CA ASN A 53 17.08 0.06 -2.44
C ASN A 53 16.74 -1.44 -2.59
N GLN A 54 17.06 -2.27 -1.60
CA GLN A 54 16.74 -3.71 -1.60
C GLN A 54 15.34 -4.00 -1.01
N LEU A 55 14.72 -3.02 -0.36
CA LEU A 55 13.40 -3.19 0.23
C LEU A 55 12.27 -3.13 -0.81
N PRO A 56 11.13 -3.74 -0.51
CA PRO A 56 9.93 -3.64 -1.33
C PRO A 56 9.53 -2.20 -1.61
N LYS A 57 9.08 -1.93 -2.84
CA LYS A 57 8.62 -0.61 -3.28
C LYS A 57 7.10 -0.54 -3.13
N GLU A 58 6.60 -0.08 -1.98
CA GLU A 58 5.17 -0.04 -1.67
C GLU A 58 4.33 0.78 -2.66
N GLY A 59 4.90 1.82 -3.26
CA GLY A 59 4.22 2.63 -4.28
C GLY A 59 3.98 1.93 -5.61
N ARG A 60 4.53 0.73 -5.80
CA ARG A 60 4.22 -0.14 -6.95
C ARG A 60 3.04 -1.03 -6.64
N ILE A 61 1.85 -0.54 -6.92
CA ILE A 61 0.60 -1.23 -6.56
C ILE A 61 -0.11 -1.90 -7.74
N TYR A 62 0.32 -1.64 -8.98
CA TYR A 62 -0.34 -2.18 -10.16
C TYR A 62 0.49 -3.25 -10.87
N TYR A 63 1.81 -3.05 -11.00
CA TYR A 63 2.70 -4.03 -11.61
C TYR A 63 4.11 -3.95 -11.00
N TRP A 64 4.91 -4.99 -11.19
CA TRP A 64 6.22 -5.21 -10.52
C TRP A 64 6.12 -5.11 -8.99
N CYS A 65 5.04 -5.66 -8.46
CA CYS A 65 4.76 -5.58 -7.05
C CYS A 65 5.62 -6.57 -6.26
N SER A 66 6.22 -6.10 -5.17
CA SER A 66 6.75 -6.97 -4.10
C SER A 66 5.76 -7.11 -2.94
N VAL A 67 4.57 -6.57 -3.14
CA VAL A 67 3.42 -6.53 -2.22
C VAL A 67 2.20 -7.03 -2.97
N PRO A 68 1.10 -7.38 -2.30
CA PRO A 68 -0.10 -7.87 -2.96
C PRO A 68 -0.66 -6.95 -4.06
N GLY A 69 -0.44 -5.64 -3.94
CA GLY A 69 -0.93 -4.64 -4.88
C GLY A 69 -2.44 -4.45 -4.83
N ALA A 70 -2.96 -3.59 -5.71
CA ALA A 70 -4.40 -3.32 -5.76
C ALA A 70 -5.20 -4.55 -6.23
N THR A 71 -4.64 -5.35 -7.14
CA THR A 71 -5.29 -6.57 -7.67
C THR A 71 -5.16 -7.79 -6.75
N GLY A 72 -4.46 -7.66 -5.61
CA GLY A 72 -4.35 -8.70 -4.59
C GLY A 72 -5.59 -8.88 -3.73
N SER A 73 -6.61 -8.04 -3.91
CA SER A 73 -7.86 -8.05 -3.14
C SER A 73 -9.07 -7.80 -4.04
N ASP A 74 -10.22 -7.53 -3.45
CA ASP A 74 -11.45 -7.11 -4.14
C ASP A 74 -11.41 -5.64 -4.60
N GLU A 75 -10.29 -4.94 -4.41
CA GLU A 75 -10.15 -3.51 -4.70
C GLU A 75 -9.97 -3.21 -6.19
N ALA A 76 -9.33 -4.13 -6.91
CA ALA A 76 -9.14 -4.01 -8.34
C ALA A 76 -9.09 -5.36 -9.06
N VAL A 77 -9.32 -5.31 -10.36
CA VAL A 77 -9.12 -6.42 -11.30
C VAL A 77 -8.30 -5.96 -12.49
N SER A 78 -7.52 -6.85 -13.09
CA SER A 78 -6.71 -6.50 -14.25
C SER A 78 -7.08 -7.31 -15.50
N CYS A 79 -6.99 -6.65 -16.64
CA CYS A 79 -7.08 -7.26 -17.95
C CYS A 79 -5.67 -7.61 -18.45
N GLY A 80 -5.32 -8.88 -18.43
CA GLY A 80 -4.01 -9.38 -18.88
C GLY A 80 -3.14 -9.90 -17.74
N THR A 81 -2.10 -10.64 -18.09
CA THR A 81 -1.22 -11.34 -17.15
C THR A 81 -0.04 -10.49 -16.65
N PHE A 82 0.10 -9.26 -17.11
CA PHE A 82 1.26 -8.42 -16.80
C PHE A 82 1.16 -7.66 -15.49
N TYR A 83 -0.05 -7.51 -14.94
CA TYR A 83 -0.34 -6.60 -13.84
C TYR A 83 -0.85 -7.32 -12.60
N ASN A 84 -0.32 -8.51 -12.36
CA ASN A 84 -0.91 -9.44 -11.42
C ASN A 84 -0.54 -9.11 -9.98
N GLY A 85 -1.56 -8.98 -9.15
CA GLY A 85 -1.46 -9.20 -7.73
C GLY A 85 -1.43 -10.70 -7.40
N ILE A 86 -1.34 -11.00 -6.11
CA ILE A 86 -1.30 -12.40 -5.62
C ILE A 86 -2.45 -13.27 -6.16
N LEU A 87 -3.64 -12.71 -6.27
CA LEU A 87 -4.82 -13.46 -6.72
C LEU A 87 -4.82 -13.74 -8.21
N ASP A 88 -4.20 -12.89 -9.01
CA ASP A 88 -4.08 -13.13 -10.45
C ASP A 88 -3.11 -14.29 -10.75
N VAL A 89 -2.14 -14.55 -9.88
CA VAL A 89 -1.24 -15.72 -10.00
C VAL A 89 -1.80 -16.99 -9.34
N SER A 90 -2.96 -16.92 -8.69
CA SER A 90 -3.68 -18.10 -8.17
C SER A 90 -4.53 -18.82 -9.20
N PHE A 91 -4.49 -18.39 -10.41
CA PHE A 91 -5.17 -18.90 -11.57
C PHE A 91 -4.54 -20.22 -12.07
N PRO A 92 -5.31 -21.19 -12.54
CA PRO A 92 -4.75 -22.47 -12.99
C PRO A 92 -3.64 -22.30 -14.03
N GLY A 93 -2.48 -22.86 -13.74
CA GLY A 93 -1.27 -22.81 -14.59
C GLY A 93 -0.33 -21.62 -14.34
N THR A 94 -0.71 -20.66 -13.50
CA THR A 94 0.15 -19.53 -13.10
C THR A 94 0.43 -19.51 -11.59
N GLU A 95 0.07 -20.58 -10.89
CA GLU A 95 0.16 -20.67 -9.44
C GLU A 95 1.58 -20.48 -8.92
N LEU A 96 1.71 -19.70 -7.85
CA LEU A 96 2.95 -19.62 -7.09
C LEU A 96 3.27 -20.98 -6.46
N THR A 97 4.54 -21.34 -6.49
CA THR A 97 5.10 -22.52 -5.83
C THR A 97 6.28 -22.10 -4.97
N THR A 98 6.77 -23.00 -4.13
CA THR A 98 7.95 -22.77 -3.29
C THR A 98 9.22 -22.49 -4.08
N ASP A 99 9.28 -22.89 -5.34
CA ASP A 99 10.40 -22.60 -6.26
C ASP A 99 10.16 -21.36 -7.12
N LYS A 100 8.91 -20.90 -7.22
CA LYS A 100 8.49 -19.82 -8.12
C LYS A 100 7.78 -18.68 -7.35
N ILE A 101 8.28 -18.31 -6.19
CA ILE A 101 7.80 -17.12 -5.48
C ILE A 101 8.42 -15.82 -6.03
N THR A 102 9.48 -15.99 -6.84
CA THR A 102 9.97 -14.98 -7.76
C THR A 102 9.47 -15.37 -9.14
N TYR A 103 8.60 -14.57 -9.72
CA TYR A 103 8.11 -14.82 -11.07
C TYR A 103 8.88 -13.93 -12.05
N THR A 104 9.62 -14.57 -12.96
CA THR A 104 10.24 -13.91 -14.10
C THR A 104 9.35 -14.12 -15.31
N ALA A 105 8.63 -13.06 -15.74
CA ALA A 105 7.90 -13.11 -16.99
C ALA A 105 8.86 -13.17 -18.18
N THR A 106 8.45 -13.80 -19.27
CA THR A 106 9.14 -13.74 -20.55
C THR A 106 9.25 -12.28 -20.98
N GLY A 107 10.43 -11.68 -20.88
CA GLY A 107 10.67 -10.26 -21.17
C GLY A 107 11.38 -9.48 -20.07
N GLY A 108 11.82 -10.14 -18.99
CA GLY A 108 12.60 -9.50 -17.91
C GLY A 108 11.78 -8.75 -16.87
N TRP A 109 10.51 -9.10 -16.72
CA TRP A 109 9.59 -8.50 -15.75
C TRP A 109 9.51 -9.42 -14.53
N ASP A 110 10.11 -8.98 -13.40
CA ASP A 110 10.16 -9.79 -12.19
C ASP A 110 9.13 -9.31 -11.16
N TRP A 111 8.29 -10.24 -10.67
CA TRP A 111 7.56 -10.05 -9.42
C TRP A 111 8.28 -10.83 -8.34
N ASN A 112 8.57 -10.16 -7.25
CA ASN A 112 9.33 -10.78 -6.19
C ASN A 112 8.59 -10.66 -4.86
N PHE A 113 7.76 -11.66 -4.56
CA PHE A 113 7.15 -11.81 -3.24
C PHE A 113 8.12 -12.44 -2.23
N ASN A 114 9.28 -12.92 -2.68
CA ASN A 114 10.34 -13.43 -1.81
C ASN A 114 11.21 -12.28 -1.30
N VAL A 115 10.73 -11.59 -0.28
CA VAL A 115 11.48 -10.50 0.34
C VAL A 115 12.56 -10.98 1.32
N TRP A 116 12.50 -12.27 1.72
CA TRP A 116 13.38 -12.88 2.74
C TRP A 116 14.87 -12.63 2.49
N PRO A 117 15.47 -13.01 1.34
CA PRO A 117 16.91 -12.83 1.14
C PRO A 117 17.33 -11.35 1.17
N ASN A 118 16.57 -10.48 0.54
CA ASN A 118 16.91 -9.06 0.45
C ASN A 118 16.76 -8.36 1.81
N CYS A 119 15.71 -8.67 2.56
CA CYS A 119 15.53 -8.10 3.89
C CYS A 119 16.63 -8.55 4.86
N TYR A 120 17.08 -9.82 4.82
CA TYR A 120 18.21 -10.25 5.64
C TYR A 120 19.54 -9.61 5.22
N LYS A 121 19.74 -9.32 3.92
CA LYS A 121 20.88 -8.50 3.49
C LYS A 121 20.83 -7.08 4.07
N VAL A 122 19.64 -6.48 4.11
CA VAL A 122 19.43 -5.17 4.75
C VAL A 122 19.76 -5.25 6.25
N ILE A 123 19.22 -6.24 6.95
CA ILE A 123 19.48 -6.47 8.39
C ILE A 123 21.00 -6.62 8.64
N ARG A 124 21.69 -7.44 7.84
CA ARG A 124 23.15 -7.59 7.94
C ARG A 124 23.85 -6.24 7.76
N LYS A 125 23.51 -5.47 6.72
CA LYS A 125 24.13 -4.16 6.48
C LYS A 125 23.92 -3.21 7.65
N VAL A 126 22.72 -3.19 8.23
CA VAL A 126 22.43 -2.36 9.42
C VAL A 126 23.23 -2.85 10.62
N ASN A 127 23.32 -4.16 10.83
CA ASN A 127 24.13 -4.74 11.92
C ASN A 127 25.62 -4.41 11.75
N THR A 128 26.11 -4.27 10.52
CA THR A 128 27.47 -3.76 10.24
C THR A 128 27.60 -2.25 10.57
N ILE A 129 26.58 -1.43 10.30
CA ILE A 129 26.61 0.00 10.56
C ILE A 129 26.60 0.31 12.07
N LEU A 130 25.70 -0.30 12.82
CA LEU A 130 25.37 0.09 14.20
C LEU A 130 26.59 0.10 15.16
N PRO A 131 27.49 -0.89 15.17
CA PRO A 131 28.66 -0.90 16.06
C PRO A 131 29.79 0.01 15.59
N HIS A 132 29.80 0.43 14.32
CA HIS A 132 30.94 1.16 13.74
C HIS A 132 30.65 2.62 13.42
N ILE A 133 29.40 3.11 13.57
CA ILE A 133 29.02 4.51 13.24
C ILE A 133 29.89 5.54 13.96
N ASP A 134 30.35 5.25 15.18
CA ASP A 134 31.20 6.16 15.96
C ASP A 134 32.58 6.37 15.35
N GLN A 135 33.04 5.50 14.46
CA GLN A 135 34.33 5.57 13.77
C GLN A 135 34.33 6.58 12.60
N VAL A 136 33.17 7.00 12.11
CA VAL A 136 33.05 7.94 10.99
C VAL A 136 33.58 9.33 11.42
N PRO A 137 34.69 9.84 10.81
CA PRO A 137 35.41 10.98 11.36
C PRO A 137 34.75 12.33 11.08
N ASP A 138 33.98 12.46 9.98
CA ASP A 138 33.38 13.70 9.50
C ASP A 138 31.91 13.87 9.90
N MET A 139 31.38 12.99 10.76
CA MET A 139 30.06 13.12 11.37
C MET A 139 30.17 13.62 12.82
N ASN A 140 29.40 14.64 13.20
CA ASN A 140 29.28 15.06 14.58
C ASN A 140 28.42 14.11 15.43
N ALA A 141 28.37 14.29 16.74
CA ALA A 141 27.64 13.37 17.63
C ALA A 141 26.11 13.33 17.36
N PHE A 142 25.52 14.46 16.97
CA PHE A 142 24.09 14.53 16.64
C PHE A 142 23.79 13.75 15.35
N ASP A 143 24.58 13.94 14.30
CA ASP A 143 24.42 13.23 13.03
C ASP A 143 24.58 11.72 13.21
N LYS A 144 25.55 11.28 14.03
CA LYS A 144 25.73 9.86 14.38
C LYS A 144 24.54 9.28 15.12
N MET A 145 23.95 10.05 16.04
CA MET A 145 22.79 9.63 16.80
C MET A 145 21.55 9.48 15.90
N GLU A 146 21.30 10.47 15.02
CA GLU A 146 20.19 10.41 14.06
C GLU A 146 20.40 9.27 13.04
N PHE A 147 21.61 9.12 12.51
CA PHE A 147 21.92 8.06 11.57
C PHE A 147 21.73 6.67 12.20
N ARG A 148 22.12 6.48 13.44
CA ARG A 148 21.86 5.25 14.21
C ARG A 148 20.36 4.99 14.33
N ALA A 149 19.56 6.01 14.56
CA ALA A 149 18.11 5.90 14.61
C ALA A 149 17.50 5.52 13.25
N ARG A 150 17.98 6.15 12.16
CA ARG A 150 17.59 5.78 10.78
C ARG A 150 17.96 4.32 10.47
N ALA A 151 19.13 3.86 10.88
CA ALA A 151 19.58 2.49 10.69
C ALA A 151 18.71 1.48 11.47
N ARG A 152 18.37 1.77 12.72
CA ARG A 152 17.44 0.94 13.51
C ARG A 152 16.05 0.87 12.86
N PHE A 153 15.53 2.02 12.42
CA PHE A 153 14.26 2.04 11.68
C PHE A 153 14.33 1.15 10.43
N LEU A 154 15.40 1.23 9.64
CA LEU A 154 15.58 0.42 8.43
C LEU A 154 15.59 -1.08 8.74
N ARG A 155 16.25 -1.50 9.82
CA ARG A 155 16.24 -2.88 10.31
C ARG A 155 14.85 -3.35 10.69
N ALA A 156 14.14 -2.55 11.48
CA ALA A 156 12.76 -2.82 11.87
C ALA A 156 11.83 -2.92 10.65
N TYR A 157 12.02 -2.04 9.67
CA TYR A 157 11.23 -2.05 8.43
C TYR A 157 11.55 -3.26 7.54
N ALA A 158 12.80 -3.74 7.51
CA ALA A 158 13.13 -4.98 6.84
C ALA A 158 12.45 -6.19 7.52
N TYR A 159 12.47 -6.27 8.85
CA TYR A 159 11.73 -7.29 9.59
C TYR A 159 10.22 -7.18 9.41
N TYR A 160 9.68 -5.97 9.38
CA TYR A 160 8.27 -5.73 9.09
C TYR A 160 7.87 -6.36 7.74
N TRP A 161 8.67 -6.19 6.69
CA TRP A 161 8.37 -6.77 5.38
C TRP A 161 8.46 -8.28 5.35
N ILE A 162 9.40 -8.89 6.07
CA ILE A 162 9.42 -10.34 6.22
C ILE A 162 8.14 -10.81 6.91
N LEU A 163 7.74 -10.14 8.00
CA LEU A 163 6.53 -10.49 8.75
C LEU A 163 5.25 -10.36 7.91
N GLN A 164 5.16 -9.33 7.07
CA GLN A 164 4.02 -9.12 6.18
C GLN A 164 3.93 -10.19 5.09
N ASN A 165 5.05 -10.58 4.50
CA ASN A 165 5.05 -11.51 3.37
C ASN A 165 5.19 -12.98 3.82
N GLN A 166 6.24 -13.32 4.59
CA GLN A 166 6.55 -14.70 5.00
C GLN A 166 6.13 -15.04 6.43
N GLY A 167 5.60 -14.08 7.19
CA GLY A 167 5.16 -14.32 8.56
C GLY A 167 6.31 -14.45 9.57
N PRO A 168 6.13 -15.21 10.63
CA PRO A 168 7.15 -15.46 11.66
C PRO A 168 8.53 -15.73 11.09
N MET A 169 9.59 -15.19 11.71
CA MET A 169 10.93 -15.19 11.14
C MET A 169 12.03 -15.41 12.18
N ILE A 170 13.26 -15.56 11.73
CA ILE A 170 14.45 -15.62 12.60
C ILE A 170 14.82 -14.18 13.02
N LEU A 171 14.85 -13.92 14.30
CA LEU A 171 15.32 -12.65 14.86
C LEU A 171 16.82 -12.79 15.19
N VAL A 172 17.69 -12.25 14.35
CA VAL A 172 19.15 -12.31 14.56
C VAL A 172 19.68 -11.23 15.51
N GLY A 173 18.82 -10.27 15.92
CA GLY A 173 19.25 -9.17 16.80
C GLY A 173 20.38 -8.36 16.19
N ASP A 174 21.43 -8.09 16.96
CA ASP A 174 22.62 -7.34 16.54
C ASP A 174 23.71 -8.22 15.92
N GLN A 175 23.46 -9.51 15.73
CA GLN A 175 24.48 -10.45 15.25
C GLN A 175 24.81 -10.21 13.77
N ILE A 176 26.10 -10.26 13.44
CA ILE A 176 26.60 -10.34 12.07
C ILE A 176 27.02 -11.79 11.84
N LEU A 177 26.14 -12.57 11.20
CA LEU A 177 26.44 -13.97 10.91
C LEU A 177 27.55 -14.09 9.86
N ASN A 178 28.52 -14.98 10.08
CA ASN A 178 29.55 -15.28 9.10
C ASN A 178 28.93 -15.89 7.83
N THR A 179 29.54 -15.68 6.67
CA THR A 179 28.97 -16.11 5.38
C THR A 179 29.46 -17.49 4.91
N ASN A 180 30.52 -18.03 5.51
CA ASN A 180 31.21 -19.26 5.05
C ASN A 180 31.21 -20.37 6.11
N GLU A 181 30.22 -20.37 7.00
CA GLU A 181 30.11 -21.37 8.06
C GLU A 181 29.34 -22.62 7.60
N THR A 182 29.43 -23.66 8.40
CA THR A 182 28.72 -24.92 8.13
C THR A 182 27.18 -24.72 8.31
N PRO A 183 26.35 -25.58 7.70
CA PRO A 183 24.91 -25.49 7.89
C PRO A 183 24.45 -25.47 9.36
N ASP A 184 25.16 -26.18 10.24
CA ASP A 184 24.83 -26.24 11.67
C ASP A 184 24.96 -24.86 12.37
N TYR A 185 25.87 -24.01 11.90
CA TYR A 185 26.02 -22.64 12.41
C TYR A 185 24.76 -21.79 12.19
N TYR A 186 24.02 -22.05 11.10
CA TYR A 186 22.84 -21.28 10.73
C TYR A 186 21.53 -21.88 11.23
N GLN A 187 21.58 -22.96 12.04
CA GLN A 187 20.41 -23.63 12.59
C GLN A 187 19.74 -22.74 13.64
N GLN A 188 18.94 -21.79 13.19
CA GLN A 188 18.14 -20.92 14.04
C GLN A 188 16.66 -21.16 13.75
N GLU A 189 15.85 -21.11 14.80
CA GLU A 189 14.42 -21.29 14.70
C GLU A 189 13.71 -19.95 14.47
N ARG A 190 12.55 -20.01 13.86
CA ARG A 190 11.67 -18.85 13.71
C ARG A 190 11.09 -18.49 15.07
N SER A 191 11.08 -17.19 15.37
CA SER A 191 10.33 -16.64 16.50
C SER A 191 8.82 -16.68 16.23
N THR A 192 7.99 -16.60 17.27
CA THR A 192 6.54 -16.46 17.11
C THR A 192 6.17 -15.13 16.50
N TYR A 193 4.94 -15.02 15.99
CA TYR A 193 4.42 -13.77 15.45
C TYR A 193 4.46 -12.63 16.48
N ASP A 194 4.07 -12.92 17.72
CA ASP A 194 4.05 -11.94 18.80
C ASP A 194 5.46 -11.48 19.19
N GLU A 195 6.44 -12.40 19.30
CA GLU A 195 7.85 -12.06 19.51
C GLU A 195 8.41 -11.19 18.38
N CYS A 196 8.04 -11.48 17.12
CA CYS A 196 8.44 -10.64 15.98
C CYS A 196 7.83 -9.24 16.07
N VAL A 197 6.54 -9.14 16.41
CA VAL A 197 5.86 -7.85 16.58
C VAL A 197 6.51 -7.02 17.70
N ASP A 198 6.79 -7.66 18.85
CA ASP A 198 7.41 -6.97 19.98
C ASP A 198 8.81 -6.47 19.66
N TYR A 199 9.62 -7.29 18.99
CA TYR A 199 10.95 -6.87 18.55
C TYR A 199 10.90 -5.70 17.56
N ILE A 200 10.08 -5.78 16.52
CA ILE A 200 9.95 -4.72 15.52
C ILE A 200 9.46 -3.41 16.17
N CYS A 201 8.43 -3.49 17.01
CA CYS A 201 7.91 -2.30 17.69
C CYS A 201 8.94 -1.69 18.65
N SER A 202 9.69 -2.49 19.40
CA SER A 202 10.75 -1.99 20.30
C SER A 202 11.87 -1.28 19.53
N GLU A 203 12.28 -1.79 18.36
CA GLU A 203 13.26 -1.14 17.49
C GLU A 203 12.73 0.19 16.91
N LEU A 204 11.46 0.22 16.49
CA LEU A 204 10.81 1.44 16.00
C LEU A 204 10.67 2.50 17.10
N GLU A 205 10.32 2.10 18.31
CA GLU A 205 10.20 3.01 19.47
C GLU A 205 11.55 3.57 19.87
N ALA A 206 12.59 2.74 19.92
CA ALA A 206 13.96 3.18 20.17
C ALA A 206 14.50 4.10 19.07
N ALA A 207 14.15 3.85 17.81
CA ALA A 207 14.47 4.76 16.71
C ALA A 207 13.77 6.10 16.86
N ALA A 208 12.49 6.10 17.25
CA ALA A 208 11.67 7.30 17.41
C ALA A 208 12.22 8.28 18.47
N GLU A 209 13.02 7.81 19.43
CA GLU A 209 13.63 8.68 20.44
C GLU A 209 14.56 9.71 19.82
N ASN A 210 15.29 9.34 18.76
CA ASN A 210 16.36 10.14 18.17
C ASN A 210 16.12 10.50 16.69
N LEU A 211 15.00 10.08 16.08
CA LEU A 211 14.61 10.55 14.76
C LEU A 211 14.05 11.97 14.84
N ALA A 212 14.39 12.77 13.83
CA ALA A 212 13.81 14.09 13.65
C ALA A 212 12.29 14.02 13.49
N THR A 213 11.56 15.04 13.93
CA THR A 213 10.11 15.15 13.72
C THR A 213 9.76 15.49 12.28
N GLU A 214 10.63 16.21 11.60
CA GLU A 214 10.51 16.59 10.19
C GLU A 214 11.84 16.35 9.48
N GLN A 215 11.80 16.03 8.19
CA GLN A 215 13.00 15.88 7.38
C GLN A 215 13.10 17.00 6.34
N PRO A 216 14.32 17.47 6.00
CA PRO A 216 14.55 18.36 4.88
C PRO A 216 14.04 17.76 3.58
N LEU A 217 13.72 18.62 2.60
CA LEU A 217 13.14 18.20 1.34
C LEU A 217 14.03 17.23 0.53
N ASP A 218 15.32 17.40 0.59
CA ASP A 218 16.32 16.51 -0.05
C ASP A 218 16.44 15.15 0.62
N LEU A 219 15.97 15.02 1.87
CA LEU A 219 15.85 13.77 2.60
C LEU A 219 14.39 13.24 2.64
N PHE A 220 13.51 13.74 1.78
CA PHE A 220 12.13 13.25 1.72
C PHE A 220 12.08 11.73 1.48
N GLY A 221 11.26 11.05 2.27
CA GLY A 221 11.17 9.59 2.29
C GLY A 221 12.03 8.95 3.40
N SER A 222 13.00 9.66 3.96
CA SER A 222 13.67 9.22 5.19
C SER A 222 12.69 9.17 6.36
N PRO A 223 12.86 8.22 7.29
CA PRO A 223 11.93 8.08 8.40
C PRO A 223 12.00 9.26 9.36
N THR A 224 10.85 9.66 9.87
CA THR A 224 10.69 10.61 10.95
C THR A 224 10.27 9.89 12.24
N LYS A 225 10.30 10.61 13.36
CA LYS A 225 9.72 10.14 14.64
C LYS A 225 8.28 9.65 14.46
N GLY A 226 7.47 10.45 13.74
CA GLY A 226 6.09 10.07 13.44
C GLY A 226 5.97 8.82 12.57
N ALA A 227 6.84 8.66 11.57
CA ALA A 227 6.86 7.45 10.73
C ALA A 227 7.14 6.18 11.54
N ALA A 228 8.10 6.24 12.48
CA ALA A 228 8.42 5.09 13.33
C ALA A 228 7.26 4.72 14.26
N LEU A 229 6.68 5.71 14.95
CA LEU A 229 5.53 5.49 15.83
C LEU A 229 4.29 5.01 15.07
N ALA A 230 4.03 5.55 13.89
CA ALA A 230 2.89 5.17 13.06
C ALA A 230 3.02 3.75 12.50
N LEU A 231 4.22 3.34 12.10
CA LEU A 231 4.47 1.96 11.67
C LEU A 231 4.29 0.96 12.82
N ALA A 232 4.74 1.32 14.03
CA ALA A 232 4.49 0.53 15.25
C ALA A 232 2.98 0.44 15.54
N ALA A 233 2.22 1.53 15.43
CA ALA A 233 0.78 1.54 15.63
C ALA A 233 0.06 0.63 14.62
N ARG A 234 0.42 0.70 13.34
CA ARG A 234 -0.09 -0.20 12.28
C ARG A 234 0.15 -1.66 12.64
N LEU A 235 1.35 -2.01 13.05
CA LEU A 235 1.71 -3.39 13.36
C LEU A 235 1.02 -3.89 14.64
N ARG A 236 0.90 -3.05 15.68
CA ARG A 236 0.15 -3.37 16.90
C ARG A 236 -1.34 -3.61 16.62
N LEU A 237 -1.96 -2.80 15.75
CA LEU A 237 -3.34 -3.00 15.31
C LEU A 237 -3.50 -4.35 14.58
N GLN A 238 -2.57 -4.67 13.69
CA GLN A 238 -2.58 -5.94 12.97
C GLN A 238 -2.47 -7.11 13.93
N ALA A 239 -1.56 -7.05 14.91
CA ALA A 239 -1.37 -8.10 15.91
C ALA A 239 -2.58 -8.27 16.87
N ALA A 240 -3.36 -7.21 17.07
CA ALA A 240 -4.60 -7.26 17.86
C ALA A 240 -5.78 -7.88 17.09
N SER A 241 -5.70 -7.89 15.76
CA SER A 241 -6.80 -8.26 14.86
C SER A 241 -7.07 -9.77 14.81
N PRO A 242 -8.28 -10.22 14.44
CA PRO A 242 -8.75 -11.61 14.55
C PRO A 242 -7.84 -12.68 13.94
N LEU A 243 -7.13 -12.37 12.86
CA LEU A 243 -6.22 -13.34 12.21
C LEU A 243 -5.01 -13.67 13.09
N PHE A 244 -4.52 -12.73 13.92
CA PHE A 244 -3.27 -12.83 14.68
C PHE A 244 -3.46 -12.86 16.21
N ASN A 245 -4.71 -12.75 16.68
CA ASN A 245 -5.04 -12.66 18.09
C ASN A 245 -5.97 -13.78 18.55
N GLY A 246 -5.67 -15.00 18.19
CA GLY A 246 -6.51 -16.15 18.54
C GLY A 246 -7.90 -16.09 17.89
N GLY A 247 -8.84 -16.85 18.38
CA GLY A 247 -10.18 -16.89 17.82
C GLY A 247 -10.32 -17.78 16.59
N ASN A 248 -11.44 -17.63 15.85
CA ASN A 248 -11.78 -18.55 14.76
C ASN A 248 -10.86 -18.43 13.55
N ALA A 249 -10.50 -17.20 13.16
CA ALA A 249 -9.62 -16.99 12.01
C ALA A 249 -8.22 -17.54 12.27
N ALA A 250 -7.61 -17.21 13.43
CA ALA A 250 -6.29 -17.74 13.79
C ALA A 250 -6.28 -19.28 13.84
N ARG A 251 -7.29 -19.90 14.43
CA ARG A 251 -7.40 -21.36 14.48
C ARG A 251 -7.58 -21.98 13.10
N ARG A 252 -8.36 -21.35 12.23
CA ARG A 252 -8.65 -21.85 10.89
C ARG A 252 -7.41 -21.87 10.00
N TYR A 253 -6.63 -20.77 9.97
CA TYR A 253 -5.50 -20.62 9.06
C TYR A 253 -4.18 -21.09 9.67
N PHE A 254 -4.02 -21.05 10.99
CA PHE A 254 -2.76 -21.29 11.69
C PHE A 254 -2.84 -22.33 12.81
N GLY A 255 -3.95 -23.09 12.93
CA GLY A 255 -4.13 -24.07 14.00
C GLY A 255 -3.05 -25.17 14.06
N ASP A 256 -2.56 -25.58 12.87
CA ASP A 256 -1.49 -26.58 12.75
C ASP A 256 -0.11 -25.97 12.53
N PHE A 257 0.00 -24.64 12.54
CA PHE A 257 1.27 -23.94 12.31
C PHE A 257 2.06 -23.84 13.62
N LYS A 258 2.87 -24.87 13.85
CA LYS A 258 3.66 -25.04 15.07
C LYS A 258 5.13 -25.21 14.77
N ARG A 259 5.97 -24.72 15.66
CA ARG A 259 7.39 -24.97 15.68
C ARG A 259 7.64 -26.44 16.01
N LYS A 260 8.46 -27.12 15.22
CA LYS A 260 8.65 -28.58 15.36
C LYS A 260 9.44 -28.97 16.59
N SER A 261 10.34 -28.12 17.06
CA SER A 261 11.22 -28.40 18.17
C SER A 261 10.47 -28.53 19.50
N ASP A 262 9.46 -27.67 19.73
CA ASP A 262 8.79 -27.54 21.02
C ASP A 262 7.25 -27.51 20.94
N GLY A 263 6.69 -27.52 19.72
CA GLY A 263 5.25 -27.51 19.49
C GLY A 263 4.55 -26.16 19.75
N VAL A 264 5.31 -25.08 19.96
CA VAL A 264 4.74 -23.75 20.16
C VAL A 264 4.08 -23.26 18.86
N HIS A 265 2.88 -22.72 18.95
CA HIS A 265 2.20 -22.11 17.81
C HIS A 265 2.92 -20.82 17.38
N TYR A 266 3.21 -20.71 16.09
CA TYR A 266 3.80 -19.50 15.53
C TYR A 266 2.87 -18.29 15.56
N VAL A 267 1.55 -18.51 15.49
CA VAL A 267 0.52 -17.47 15.64
C VAL A 267 -0.35 -17.85 16.84
N SER A 268 -0.58 -16.92 17.76
CA SER A 268 -1.35 -17.14 18.97
C SER A 268 -2.73 -17.74 18.67
N GLN A 269 -3.08 -18.80 19.40
CA GLN A 269 -4.40 -19.44 19.34
C GLN A 269 -5.34 -18.97 20.46
N THR A 270 -4.82 -18.17 21.41
CA THR A 270 -5.56 -17.62 22.55
C THR A 270 -5.81 -16.14 22.33
N TYR A 271 -7.06 -15.71 22.48
CA TYR A 271 -7.43 -14.31 22.38
C TYR A 271 -6.91 -13.53 23.60
N ASP A 272 -6.28 -12.39 23.32
CA ASP A 272 -5.83 -11.41 24.32
C ASP A 272 -6.37 -10.02 23.99
N GLU A 273 -7.39 -9.58 24.75
CA GLU A 273 -8.00 -8.27 24.58
C GLU A 273 -7.00 -7.11 24.81
N ARG A 274 -5.99 -7.33 25.67
CA ARG A 274 -4.97 -6.31 25.97
C ARG A 274 -4.21 -5.84 24.73
N LYS A 275 -4.09 -6.68 23.69
CA LYS A 275 -3.48 -6.28 22.42
C LYS A 275 -4.20 -5.09 21.76
N TRP A 276 -5.53 -5.01 21.90
CA TRP A 276 -6.29 -3.86 21.39
C TRP A 276 -5.98 -2.58 22.18
N ALA A 277 -5.82 -2.67 23.49
CA ALA A 277 -5.41 -1.53 24.30
C ALA A 277 -3.98 -1.06 23.93
N VAL A 278 -3.05 -2.00 23.68
CA VAL A 278 -1.71 -1.69 23.18
C VAL A 278 -1.76 -1.01 21.81
N ALA A 279 -2.64 -1.46 20.92
CA ALA A 279 -2.85 -0.82 19.61
C ALA A 279 -3.43 0.59 19.75
N ALA A 280 -4.41 0.79 20.66
CA ALA A 280 -4.95 2.12 20.95
C ALA A 280 -3.87 3.06 21.51
N ALA A 281 -3.07 2.59 22.47
CA ALA A 281 -1.97 3.33 23.04
C ALA A 281 -0.92 3.74 21.97
N ALA A 282 -0.58 2.82 21.07
CA ALA A 282 0.37 3.09 20.00
C ALA A 282 -0.16 4.16 19.02
N ALA A 283 -1.45 4.09 18.63
CA ALA A 283 -2.09 5.09 17.78
C ALA A 283 -2.19 6.46 18.52
N LYS A 284 -2.55 6.44 19.80
CA LYS A 284 -2.63 7.65 20.64
C LYS A 284 -1.28 8.39 20.72
N ARG A 285 -0.16 7.67 20.83
CA ARG A 285 1.18 8.29 20.81
C ARG A 285 1.45 9.10 19.55
N VAL A 286 0.94 8.69 18.40
CA VAL A 286 1.06 9.47 17.14
C VAL A 286 0.15 10.69 17.18
N ILE A 287 -1.08 10.54 17.68
CA ILE A 287 -2.03 11.65 17.84
C ILE A 287 -1.44 12.72 18.78
N ASP A 288 -0.85 12.30 19.90
CA ASP A 288 -0.29 13.17 20.94
C ASP A 288 0.99 13.92 20.52
N LEU A 289 1.62 13.55 19.39
CA LEU A 289 2.65 14.39 18.81
C LEU A 289 2.12 15.79 18.45
N GLY A 290 0.83 15.92 18.13
CA GLY A 290 0.16 17.18 17.85
C GLY A 290 0.64 17.90 16.58
N ILE A 291 1.46 17.24 15.74
CA ILE A 291 2.04 17.82 14.51
C ILE A 291 1.27 17.44 13.26
N TYR A 292 0.46 16.37 13.30
CA TYR A 292 -0.33 15.90 12.17
C TYR A 292 -1.79 16.33 12.29
N ARG A 293 -2.40 16.60 11.15
CA ARG A 293 -3.84 16.85 11.03
C ARG A 293 -4.32 16.42 9.64
N LEU A 294 -5.60 16.15 9.48
CA LEU A 294 -6.15 15.86 8.16
C LEU A 294 -5.94 17.05 7.22
N HIS A 295 -5.58 16.76 5.98
CA HIS A 295 -5.44 17.79 4.96
C HIS A 295 -6.81 18.39 4.62
N THR A 296 -6.88 19.70 4.56
CA THR A 296 -8.08 20.44 4.19
C THR A 296 -7.75 21.61 3.29
N VAL A 297 -8.64 21.89 2.36
CA VAL A 297 -8.60 23.05 1.47
C VAL A 297 -9.80 23.94 1.79
N ALA A 298 -9.58 25.23 1.92
CA ALA A 298 -10.64 26.18 2.24
C ALA A 298 -11.73 26.16 1.16
N ALA A 299 -12.97 26.27 1.59
CA ALA A 299 -14.12 26.46 0.69
C ALA A 299 -13.95 27.71 -0.14
N ASP A 300 -14.41 27.67 -1.39
CA ASP A 300 -14.45 28.78 -2.33
C ASP A 300 -15.85 28.90 -2.97
N GLU A 301 -16.00 29.79 -3.93
CA GLU A 301 -17.27 30.04 -4.65
C GLU A 301 -17.83 28.83 -5.42
N TYR A 302 -17.00 27.79 -5.63
CA TYR A 302 -17.37 26.54 -6.34
C TYR A 302 -17.68 25.40 -5.41
N THR A 303 -17.43 25.57 -4.11
CA THR A 303 -17.69 24.54 -3.11
C THR A 303 -19.20 24.37 -2.92
N LEU A 304 -19.68 23.13 -3.04
CA LEU A 304 -21.10 22.83 -2.82
C LEU A 304 -21.50 23.07 -1.36
N ALA A 305 -22.77 23.50 -1.17
CA ALA A 305 -23.34 23.55 0.16
C ALA A 305 -23.36 22.17 0.81
N LEU A 306 -23.11 22.11 2.11
CA LEU A 306 -23.18 20.87 2.87
C LEU A 306 -24.62 20.37 2.96
N PRO A 307 -24.86 19.05 2.90
CA PRO A 307 -26.16 18.47 3.25
C PRO A 307 -26.63 18.89 4.65
N SER A 308 -27.93 18.98 4.83
CA SER A 308 -28.54 19.50 6.07
C SER A 308 -28.22 18.72 7.34
N ASN A 309 -27.86 17.43 7.18
CA ASN A 309 -27.49 16.53 8.27
C ASN A 309 -25.95 16.48 8.53
N VAL A 310 -25.16 17.25 7.79
CA VAL A 310 -23.72 17.37 8.01
C VAL A 310 -23.44 18.57 8.92
N PRO A 311 -22.72 18.43 10.03
CA PRO A 311 -22.41 19.55 10.91
C PRO A 311 -21.64 20.65 10.18
N SER A 312 -22.19 21.89 10.21
CA SER A 312 -21.60 23.07 9.59
C SER A 312 -20.58 23.82 10.47
N ALA A 313 -20.30 23.32 11.67
CA ALA A 313 -19.23 23.82 12.50
C ALA A 313 -17.89 23.78 11.73
N PRO A 314 -16.97 24.72 12.00
CA PRO A 314 -15.64 24.69 11.38
C PRO A 314 -14.94 23.34 11.60
N PHE A 315 -14.24 22.85 10.57
CA PHE A 315 -13.42 21.65 10.70
C PHE A 315 -12.38 21.81 11.84
N PRO A 316 -12.14 20.80 12.72
CA PRO A 316 -12.58 19.40 12.66
C PRO A 316 -13.89 19.07 13.42
N ALA A 317 -14.58 20.05 14.01
CA ALA A 317 -15.84 19.80 14.73
C ALA A 317 -17.04 19.55 13.79
N GLY A 318 -16.88 19.84 12.52
CA GLY A 318 -17.83 19.61 11.43
C GLY A 318 -17.12 19.75 10.09
N ALA A 319 -17.86 19.83 9.00
CA ALA A 319 -17.32 20.00 7.64
C ALA A 319 -17.34 21.49 7.17
N GLY A 320 -17.63 22.45 8.06
CA GLY A 320 -17.74 23.85 7.69
C GLY A 320 -16.40 24.49 7.31
N GLY A 321 -16.42 25.35 6.29
CA GLY A 321 -15.28 26.15 5.86
C GLY A 321 -14.27 25.41 4.96
N ILE A 322 -14.52 24.16 4.57
CA ILE A 322 -13.64 23.38 3.69
C ILE A 322 -14.35 22.99 2.38
N ASP A 323 -13.55 22.72 1.34
CA ASP A 323 -13.97 22.01 0.13
C ASP A 323 -13.66 20.53 0.30
N PRO A 324 -14.64 19.63 0.52
CA PRO A 324 -14.39 18.21 0.78
C PRO A 324 -13.74 17.47 -0.40
N TYR A 325 -14.07 17.84 -1.64
CA TYR A 325 -13.47 17.23 -2.83
C TYR A 325 -11.97 17.52 -2.89
N ARG A 326 -11.59 18.79 -2.80
CA ARG A 326 -10.20 19.23 -2.87
C ARG A 326 -9.39 18.78 -1.66
N SER A 327 -10.00 18.80 -0.48
CA SER A 327 -9.38 18.32 0.77
C SER A 327 -8.97 16.86 0.70
N TYR A 328 -9.66 16.06 -0.09
CA TYR A 328 -9.25 14.66 -0.34
C TYR A 328 -8.36 14.53 -1.57
N SER A 329 -8.76 15.06 -2.72
CA SER A 329 -8.09 14.79 -4.00
C SER A 329 -6.67 15.37 -4.07
N GLU A 330 -6.43 16.58 -3.54
CA GLU A 330 -5.16 17.28 -3.67
C GLU A 330 -3.99 16.55 -3.00
N MET A 331 -4.25 15.68 -2.02
CA MET A 331 -3.22 14.83 -1.41
C MET A 331 -2.59 13.82 -2.39
N PHE A 332 -3.32 13.42 -3.44
CA PHE A 332 -2.94 12.33 -4.33
C PHE A 332 -2.59 12.79 -5.74
N THR A 333 -3.08 13.94 -6.14
CA THR A 333 -2.93 14.44 -7.51
C THR A 333 -1.59 15.14 -7.75
N GLY A 334 -0.88 15.53 -6.70
CA GLY A 334 0.37 16.29 -6.77
C GLY A 334 0.20 17.80 -6.63
N GLU A 335 -1.02 18.29 -6.31
CA GLU A 335 -1.27 19.69 -5.94
C GLU A 335 -0.59 20.03 -4.60
N THR A 336 -0.66 19.11 -3.64
CA THR A 336 -0.02 19.26 -2.33
C THR A 336 1.37 18.65 -2.38
N THR A 337 2.36 19.44 -1.99
CA THR A 337 3.74 18.95 -1.90
C THR A 337 3.94 18.14 -0.62
N ASN A 338 5.00 17.35 -0.58
CA ASN A 338 5.38 16.56 0.59
C ASN A 338 5.53 17.39 1.86
N VAL A 339 5.99 18.65 1.73
CA VAL A 339 6.23 19.58 2.85
C VAL A 339 4.95 20.27 3.30
N THR A 340 4.00 20.45 2.39
CA THR A 340 2.76 21.18 2.65
C THR A 340 1.59 20.29 3.01
N ASN A 341 1.74 18.95 2.98
CA ASN A 341 0.71 17.99 3.34
C ASN A 341 0.77 17.65 4.85
N PRO A 342 -0.06 18.25 5.69
CA PRO A 342 -0.04 18.01 7.14
C PRO A 342 -0.57 16.63 7.54
N GLU A 343 -1.17 15.90 6.62
CA GLU A 343 -1.70 14.56 6.84
C GLU A 343 -0.65 13.48 6.56
N LEU A 344 0.34 13.76 5.73
CA LEU A 344 1.35 12.80 5.34
C LEU A 344 2.34 12.55 6.48
N ILE A 345 2.31 11.36 7.05
CA ILE A 345 3.27 10.93 8.09
C ILE A 345 4.54 10.39 7.44
N TRP A 346 4.38 9.57 6.40
CA TRP A 346 5.48 8.99 5.63
C TRP A 346 5.04 8.71 4.20
N GLY A 347 5.87 9.01 3.22
CA GLY A 347 5.51 8.86 1.82
C GLY A 347 6.72 8.65 0.91
N THR A 348 6.44 8.33 -0.35
CA THR A 348 7.45 8.18 -1.40
C THR A 348 6.97 8.80 -2.70
N THR A 349 7.91 9.37 -3.48
CA THR A 349 7.64 9.87 -4.84
C THR A 349 7.88 8.80 -5.90
N GLN A 350 8.34 7.62 -5.50
CA GLN A 350 8.66 6.56 -6.45
C GLN A 350 7.40 5.81 -6.92
N ASN A 351 7.30 5.64 -8.22
CA ASN A 351 6.53 4.59 -8.91
C ASN A 351 5.04 4.83 -9.18
N ILE A 352 4.28 5.61 -8.40
CA ILE A 352 2.85 5.78 -8.70
C ILE A 352 2.61 6.60 -9.97
N THR A 353 3.45 7.61 -10.24
CA THR A 353 3.38 8.41 -11.47
C THR A 353 3.69 7.55 -12.71
N ASP A 354 4.67 6.65 -12.59
CA ASP A 354 5.10 5.78 -13.70
C ASP A 354 4.04 4.71 -14.03
N GLN A 355 3.19 4.34 -13.07
CA GLN A 355 2.17 3.32 -13.22
C GLN A 355 0.80 3.86 -13.68
N GLN A 356 0.68 5.13 -14.03
CA GLN A 356 -0.58 5.73 -14.49
C GLN A 356 -1.09 5.18 -15.83
N ASP A 357 -0.24 4.54 -16.64
CA ASP A 357 -0.63 3.92 -17.90
C ASP A 357 -1.77 2.91 -17.76
N VAL A 358 -1.84 2.19 -16.65
CA VAL A 358 -2.87 1.16 -16.44
C VAL A 358 -4.24 1.72 -16.06
N ILE A 359 -4.30 2.95 -15.57
CA ILE A 359 -5.55 3.62 -15.20
C ILE A 359 -6.03 4.60 -16.27
N PHE A 360 -5.13 5.15 -17.10
CA PHE A 360 -5.50 6.03 -18.19
C PHE A 360 -6.17 5.27 -19.33
N PRO A 361 -7.24 5.84 -19.94
CA PRO A 361 -7.87 5.28 -21.12
C PRO A 361 -6.89 5.16 -22.31
N LEU A 362 -7.12 4.18 -23.18
CA LEU A 362 -6.26 3.94 -24.33
C LEU A 362 -6.17 5.18 -25.25
N LYS A 363 -7.31 5.81 -25.53
CA LYS A 363 -7.35 7.06 -26.35
C LYS A 363 -6.47 8.14 -25.77
N LEU A 364 -6.26 8.16 -24.45
CA LEU A 364 -5.50 9.17 -23.72
C LEU A 364 -4.07 8.73 -23.39
N GLY A 365 -3.56 7.67 -24.07
CA GLY A 365 -2.18 7.21 -23.94
C GLY A 365 -1.93 6.23 -22.79
N GLY A 366 -2.99 5.63 -22.24
CA GLY A 366 -2.92 4.51 -21.32
C GLY A 366 -3.42 3.22 -21.93
N ASN A 367 -3.84 2.28 -21.11
CA ASN A 367 -4.38 0.98 -21.56
C ASN A 367 -5.62 0.53 -20.80
N SER A 368 -6.07 1.24 -19.76
CA SER A 368 -7.23 0.93 -18.92
C SER A 368 -7.26 -0.50 -18.38
N SER A 369 -6.10 -1.13 -18.19
CA SER A 369 -6.02 -2.55 -17.84
C SER A 369 -6.42 -2.85 -16.39
N VAL A 370 -6.36 -1.87 -15.49
CA VAL A 370 -6.78 -2.00 -14.09
C VAL A 370 -8.13 -1.34 -13.90
N SER A 371 -9.09 -2.11 -13.40
CA SER A 371 -10.49 -1.73 -13.26
C SER A 371 -10.96 -1.92 -11.81
N ILE A 372 -11.92 -1.11 -11.38
CA ILE A 372 -12.51 -1.17 -10.03
C ILE A 372 -13.81 -1.99 -10.09
N PRO A 373 -13.98 -3.04 -9.26
CA PRO A 373 -15.22 -3.81 -9.18
C PRO A 373 -16.41 -3.00 -8.63
N GLN A 374 -17.65 -3.36 -9.04
CA GLN A 374 -18.89 -2.71 -8.64
C GLN A 374 -19.04 -2.58 -7.12
N ARG A 375 -18.66 -3.62 -6.37
CA ARG A 375 -18.69 -3.65 -4.89
C ARG A 375 -17.98 -2.43 -4.26
N ILE A 376 -16.85 -2.02 -4.80
CA ILE A 376 -16.10 -0.85 -4.32
C ILE A 376 -16.83 0.45 -4.68
N VAL A 377 -17.38 0.54 -5.88
CA VAL A 377 -18.18 1.68 -6.34
C VAL A 377 -19.43 1.87 -5.47
N ASP A 378 -20.10 0.78 -5.12
CA ASP A 378 -21.30 0.79 -4.27
C ASP A 378 -21.01 1.12 -2.81
N ALA A 379 -19.76 0.97 -2.37
CA ALA A 379 -19.36 1.33 -1.02
C ALA A 379 -19.35 2.84 -0.77
N TYR A 380 -19.18 3.66 -1.81
CA TYR A 380 -19.30 5.12 -1.70
C TYR A 380 -20.75 5.50 -1.43
N ARG A 381 -20.95 6.50 -0.58
CA ARG A 381 -22.27 6.94 -0.13
C ARG A 381 -22.86 8.02 -1.04
N MET A 382 -24.12 8.37 -0.81
CA MET A 382 -24.72 9.59 -1.30
C MET A 382 -24.12 10.80 -0.56
N ALA A 383 -24.30 12.00 -1.09
CA ALA A 383 -23.75 13.24 -0.54
C ALA A 383 -24.13 13.48 0.94
N ASP A 384 -25.32 13.05 1.34
CA ASP A 384 -25.83 13.14 2.72
C ASP A 384 -25.40 11.94 3.62
N GLY A 385 -24.49 11.10 3.15
CA GLY A 385 -23.97 9.96 3.89
C GLY A 385 -24.86 8.73 3.93
N ARG A 386 -26.00 8.70 3.26
CA ARG A 386 -26.87 7.53 3.14
C ARG A 386 -26.32 6.54 2.11
N ASP A 387 -26.79 5.30 2.22
CA ASP A 387 -26.48 4.27 1.23
C ASP A 387 -27.28 4.48 -0.05
N ILE A 388 -26.76 4.03 -1.20
CA ILE A 388 -27.45 4.09 -2.49
C ILE A 388 -28.84 3.41 -2.45
N GLY A 389 -28.96 2.30 -1.71
CA GLY A 389 -30.24 1.60 -1.52
C GLY A 389 -31.22 2.29 -0.56
N ASN A 390 -30.80 3.36 0.13
CA ASN A 390 -31.61 4.14 1.07
C ASN A 390 -31.41 5.66 0.87
N ALA A 391 -31.24 6.06 -0.39
CA ALA A 391 -31.05 7.46 -0.77
C ALA A 391 -32.22 8.33 -0.34
N SER A 392 -31.94 9.58 0.03
CA SER A 392 -32.96 10.53 0.43
C SER A 392 -33.67 11.17 -0.78
N ALA A 393 -34.79 11.86 -0.52
CA ALA A 393 -35.48 12.65 -1.55
C ALA A 393 -34.66 13.89 -1.97
N GLU A 394 -33.77 14.38 -1.09
CA GLU A 394 -32.88 15.53 -1.37
C GLU A 394 -31.71 15.12 -2.27
N TYR A 395 -31.17 13.89 -2.06
CA TYR A 395 -30.08 13.31 -2.85
C TYR A 395 -30.52 11.94 -3.42
N PRO A 396 -31.43 11.94 -4.43
CA PRO A 396 -31.96 10.70 -4.98
C PRO A 396 -30.88 9.92 -5.75
N TYR A 397 -30.97 8.59 -5.67
CA TYR A 397 -30.22 7.67 -6.51
C TYR A 397 -31.13 7.17 -7.62
N GLU A 398 -30.79 7.48 -8.88
CA GLU A 398 -31.54 7.07 -10.06
C GLU A 398 -30.71 6.11 -10.90
N ASP A 399 -31.12 4.84 -10.91
CA ASP A 399 -30.46 3.75 -11.65
C ASP A 399 -31.48 3.08 -12.59
N ARG A 400 -31.45 3.46 -13.88
CA ARG A 400 -32.30 2.91 -14.93
C ARG A 400 -31.47 2.55 -16.16
N PRO A 401 -30.79 1.39 -16.17
CA PRO A 401 -29.69 1.07 -17.08
C PRO A 401 -30.07 0.99 -18.57
N TYR A 402 -31.36 0.91 -18.90
CA TYR A 402 -31.88 0.85 -20.27
C TYR A 402 -32.60 2.15 -20.71
N ASP A 403 -32.69 3.13 -19.83
CA ASP A 403 -33.39 4.39 -20.12
C ASP A 403 -32.39 5.47 -20.54
N GLN A 404 -32.39 5.79 -21.84
CA GLN A 404 -31.53 6.84 -22.40
C GLN A 404 -31.79 8.24 -21.83
N ASN A 405 -32.93 8.46 -21.16
CA ASN A 405 -33.27 9.73 -20.49
C ASN A 405 -32.76 9.78 -19.03
N CYS A 406 -32.18 8.67 -18.52
CA CYS A 406 -31.59 8.60 -17.19
C CYS A 406 -30.18 9.21 -17.19
N VAL A 407 -30.11 10.51 -17.59
CA VAL A 407 -28.85 11.26 -17.69
C VAL A 407 -28.99 12.64 -17.05
N THR A 408 -27.85 13.20 -16.64
CA THR A 408 -27.76 14.59 -16.18
C THR A 408 -28.19 15.55 -17.27
N THR A 409 -28.96 16.58 -16.91
CA THR A 409 -29.52 17.52 -17.88
C THR A 409 -28.55 18.61 -18.32
N ALA A 410 -27.53 18.91 -17.48
CA ALA A 410 -26.51 19.93 -17.74
C ALA A 410 -25.24 19.61 -16.96
N ASP A 411 -24.15 20.30 -17.28
CA ASP A 411 -22.93 20.26 -16.52
C ASP A 411 -23.16 20.71 -15.09
N LYS A 412 -22.69 19.91 -14.14
CA LYS A 412 -22.73 20.24 -12.70
C LYS A 412 -21.31 20.46 -12.20
N ARG A 413 -20.98 21.68 -11.81
CA ARG A 413 -19.71 21.96 -11.16
C ARG A 413 -19.81 21.54 -9.69
N LEU A 414 -19.00 20.58 -9.30
CA LEU A 414 -19.02 19.99 -7.95
C LEU A 414 -17.88 20.53 -7.07
N SER A 415 -16.84 21.10 -7.68
CA SER A 415 -15.72 21.78 -7.04
C SER A 415 -14.97 22.59 -8.10
N LYS A 416 -14.04 23.43 -7.70
CA LYS A 416 -13.17 24.19 -8.61
C LYS A 416 -12.51 23.31 -9.68
N ASN A 417 -12.09 22.12 -9.29
CA ASN A 417 -11.32 21.22 -10.14
C ASN A 417 -12.16 20.11 -10.80
N TYR A 418 -13.43 19.98 -10.47
CA TYR A 418 -14.28 18.89 -10.95
C TYR A 418 -15.64 19.37 -11.47
N THR A 419 -15.99 18.93 -12.67
CA THR A 419 -17.30 19.11 -13.30
C THR A 419 -17.83 17.75 -13.72
N LEU A 420 -19.05 17.42 -13.33
CA LEU A 420 -19.81 16.28 -13.84
C LEU A 420 -20.51 16.73 -15.13
N PRO A 421 -20.15 16.16 -16.31
CA PRO A 421 -20.72 16.60 -17.58
C PRO A 421 -22.22 16.30 -17.73
N GLY A 422 -22.94 17.16 -18.40
CA GLY A 422 -24.29 16.85 -18.88
C GLY A 422 -24.30 15.61 -19.78
N GLY A 423 -25.35 14.82 -19.75
CA GLY A 423 -25.43 13.53 -20.45
C GLY A 423 -24.78 12.36 -19.73
N THR A 424 -24.20 12.59 -18.53
CA THR A 424 -23.69 11.52 -17.67
C THR A 424 -24.84 10.72 -17.05
N TYR A 425 -24.66 9.41 -16.87
CA TYR A 425 -25.65 8.54 -16.26
C TYR A 425 -26.00 8.97 -14.82
N LYS A 426 -27.28 9.06 -14.48
CA LYS A 426 -27.75 9.66 -13.23
C LYS A 426 -27.36 8.91 -11.96
N ALA A 427 -27.06 7.62 -12.03
CA ALA A 427 -26.54 6.87 -10.88
C ALA A 427 -25.21 7.43 -10.32
N TYR A 428 -24.54 8.29 -11.07
CA TYR A 428 -23.34 8.98 -10.65
C TYR A 428 -23.58 10.38 -10.08
N GLU A 429 -24.83 10.87 -10.08
CA GLU A 429 -25.18 12.13 -9.41
C GLU A 429 -25.32 11.96 -7.89
N ASN A 430 -25.20 13.05 -7.17
CA ASN A 430 -25.46 13.13 -5.73
C ASN A 430 -24.61 12.19 -4.88
N ARG A 431 -23.46 11.74 -5.39
CA ARG A 431 -22.51 10.89 -4.62
C ARG A 431 -21.60 11.74 -3.73
N GLU A 432 -21.03 11.13 -2.72
CA GLU A 432 -20.06 11.79 -1.84
C GLU A 432 -18.82 12.30 -2.61
N PRO A 433 -18.14 13.37 -2.14
CA PRO A 433 -17.00 13.98 -2.84
C PRO A 433 -15.86 13.03 -3.18
N ARG A 434 -15.57 12.03 -2.31
CA ARG A 434 -14.50 11.03 -2.56
C ARG A 434 -14.83 10.10 -3.73
N PHE A 435 -16.10 9.87 -4.05
CA PHE A 435 -16.50 9.12 -5.24
C PHE A 435 -15.94 9.78 -6.50
N TYR A 436 -16.16 11.08 -6.65
CA TYR A 436 -15.66 11.83 -7.82
C TYR A 436 -14.15 11.99 -7.83
N ALA A 437 -13.51 12.01 -6.66
CA ALA A 437 -12.07 12.10 -6.54
C ALA A 437 -11.35 10.78 -6.83
N SER A 438 -12.04 9.64 -6.69
CA SER A 438 -11.40 8.32 -6.73
C SER A 438 -11.83 7.43 -7.91
N ILE A 439 -13.07 7.60 -8.40
CA ILE A 439 -13.67 6.72 -9.41
C ILE A 439 -13.82 7.44 -10.73
N GLY A 440 -13.15 6.93 -11.76
CA GLY A 440 -13.42 7.28 -13.15
C GLY A 440 -14.48 6.33 -13.71
N PHE A 441 -15.53 6.88 -14.30
CA PHE A 441 -16.69 6.15 -14.83
C PHE A 441 -17.04 6.66 -16.24
N SER A 442 -17.96 5.99 -16.91
CA SER A 442 -18.43 6.42 -18.24
C SER A 442 -19.12 7.78 -18.15
N GLY A 443 -18.55 8.79 -18.80
CA GLY A 443 -18.96 10.20 -18.68
C GLY A 443 -17.96 11.08 -17.90
N THR A 444 -16.88 10.53 -17.33
CA THR A 444 -15.86 11.33 -16.65
C THR A 444 -15.09 12.22 -17.63
N LEU A 445 -14.93 13.49 -17.25
CA LEU A 445 -14.15 14.47 -17.99
C LEU A 445 -12.65 14.38 -17.63
N TRP A 446 -11.81 14.06 -18.60
CA TRP A 446 -10.35 14.06 -18.51
C TRP A 446 -9.80 15.34 -19.12
N LYS A 447 -9.32 16.27 -18.30
CA LYS A 447 -8.94 17.61 -18.73
C LYS A 447 -7.68 17.66 -19.59
N MET A 448 -6.63 16.91 -19.22
CA MET A 448 -5.36 16.81 -19.93
C MET A 448 -4.73 18.18 -20.30
N GLU A 449 -4.70 19.11 -19.35
CA GLU A 449 -4.35 20.52 -19.58
C GLU A 449 -2.88 20.75 -19.99
N SER A 450 -1.95 19.79 -19.73
CA SER A 450 -0.54 19.97 -20.09
C SER A 450 -0.26 19.78 -21.59
N THR A 451 -1.08 19.03 -22.32
CA THR A 451 -0.88 18.90 -23.78
C THR A 451 -1.26 20.19 -24.50
N THR A 452 -0.55 20.47 -25.59
CA THR A 452 -0.91 21.56 -26.52
C THR A 452 -1.77 21.07 -27.69
N SER A 453 -2.07 19.78 -27.76
CA SER A 453 -2.99 19.19 -28.73
C SER A 453 -4.43 19.41 -28.29
N GLU A 454 -5.12 20.40 -28.86
CA GLU A 454 -6.47 20.78 -28.43
C GLU A 454 -7.49 19.61 -28.55
N GLU A 455 -7.31 18.73 -29.53
CA GLU A 455 -8.14 17.54 -29.74
C GLU A 455 -8.00 16.49 -28.63
N MET A 456 -6.97 16.60 -27.78
CA MET A 456 -6.74 15.70 -26.65
C MET A 456 -7.20 16.30 -25.32
N LYS A 457 -7.51 17.59 -25.26
CA LYS A 457 -8.01 18.23 -24.02
C LYS A 457 -9.50 17.97 -23.80
N ASN A 458 -9.91 17.99 -22.55
CA ASN A 458 -11.31 17.95 -22.14
C ASN A 458 -12.08 16.77 -22.75
N GLN A 459 -11.48 15.57 -22.71
CA GLN A 459 -12.10 14.37 -23.27
C GLN A 459 -13.11 13.75 -22.29
N ILE A 460 -14.33 13.53 -22.73
CA ILE A 460 -15.29 12.68 -22.02
C ILE A 460 -14.98 11.24 -22.38
N VAL A 461 -14.72 10.40 -21.37
CA VAL A 461 -14.36 9.00 -21.53
C VAL A 461 -15.57 8.12 -21.31
N GLU A 462 -15.77 7.14 -22.19
CA GLU A 462 -16.86 6.19 -22.14
C GLU A 462 -16.35 4.75 -22.35
N TYR A 463 -16.88 3.79 -21.57
CA TYR A 463 -16.37 2.42 -21.48
C TYR A 463 -17.30 1.35 -22.08
N TYR A 464 -18.47 1.70 -22.63
CA TYR A 464 -19.35 0.73 -23.30
C TYR A 464 -18.69 0.19 -24.58
N ASN A 465 -19.20 -0.96 -25.07
CA ASN A 465 -18.65 -1.60 -26.27
C ASN A 465 -18.65 -0.66 -27.48
N GLY A 466 -17.48 -0.50 -28.10
CA GLY A 466 -17.28 0.42 -29.23
C GLY A 466 -17.06 1.90 -28.87
N ALA A 467 -17.16 2.27 -27.58
CA ALA A 467 -16.86 3.63 -27.11
C ALA A 467 -15.35 3.93 -27.14
N ASN A 468 -15.00 5.20 -26.88
CA ASN A 468 -13.62 5.70 -27.00
C ASN A 468 -12.60 5.11 -26.00
N ALA A 469 -13.07 4.42 -24.95
CA ALA A 469 -12.27 3.64 -24.02
C ALA A 469 -12.85 2.23 -23.78
N GLY A 470 -13.84 1.84 -24.57
CA GLY A 470 -14.54 0.56 -24.43
C GLY A 470 -13.81 -0.59 -25.11
N LYS A 471 -14.31 -1.79 -24.87
CA LYS A 471 -13.95 -2.99 -25.63
C LYS A 471 -14.27 -2.76 -27.11
N ASN A 472 -13.48 -3.36 -28.01
CA ASN A 472 -13.59 -3.21 -29.46
C ASN A 472 -13.38 -1.80 -30.01
N GLN A 473 -12.78 -0.90 -29.24
CA GLN A 473 -12.25 0.34 -29.79
C GLN A 473 -11.22 0.06 -30.89
N ALA A 474 -11.19 0.84 -31.94
CA ALA A 474 -10.22 0.68 -33.02
C ALA A 474 -8.78 0.72 -32.48
N GLY A 475 -7.99 -0.30 -32.78
CA GLY A 475 -6.59 -0.42 -32.32
C GLY A 475 -6.41 -1.14 -30.96
N VAL A 476 -7.48 -1.54 -30.28
CA VAL A 476 -7.43 -2.32 -29.04
C VAL A 476 -7.54 -3.79 -29.36
N SER A 477 -6.56 -4.60 -28.96
CA SER A 477 -6.62 -6.04 -29.15
C SER A 477 -7.30 -6.75 -27.97
N ASN A 478 -6.59 -6.91 -26.87
CA ASN A 478 -7.04 -7.77 -25.75
C ASN A 478 -6.98 -7.07 -24.38
N ILE A 479 -6.62 -5.78 -24.33
CA ILE A 479 -6.49 -5.01 -23.09
C ILE A 479 -7.56 -3.92 -23.10
N TYR A 480 -8.47 -3.96 -22.14
CA TYR A 480 -9.58 -3.02 -22.00
C TYR A 480 -10.05 -2.97 -20.56
N ASN A 481 -10.85 -1.98 -20.20
CA ASN A 481 -11.47 -1.90 -18.89
C ASN A 481 -12.53 -2.98 -18.69
N LEU A 482 -12.42 -3.77 -17.61
CA LEU A 482 -13.27 -4.95 -17.38
C LEU A 482 -14.60 -4.63 -16.66
N THR A 483 -14.73 -3.45 -16.06
CA THR A 483 -15.85 -3.14 -15.16
C THR A 483 -16.60 -1.86 -15.51
N GLY A 484 -16.08 -1.05 -16.44
CA GLY A 484 -16.61 0.29 -16.72
C GLY A 484 -16.15 1.36 -15.73
N TYR A 485 -15.26 0.99 -14.78
CA TYR A 485 -14.70 1.89 -13.77
C TYR A 485 -13.18 1.80 -13.72
N THR A 486 -12.53 2.95 -13.49
CA THR A 486 -11.08 3.03 -13.30
C THR A 486 -10.73 3.85 -12.07
N CYS A 487 -9.49 3.76 -11.60
CA CYS A 487 -9.01 4.62 -10.52
C CYS A 487 -8.72 6.03 -11.06
N TYR A 488 -9.38 7.04 -10.49
CA TYR A 488 -9.18 8.45 -10.82
C TYR A 488 -8.38 9.20 -9.73
N LYS A 489 -8.15 8.56 -8.59
CA LYS A 489 -7.54 9.14 -7.38
C LYS A 489 -6.20 9.85 -7.63
N TYR A 490 -5.38 9.31 -8.52
CA TYR A 490 -4.06 9.84 -8.84
C TYR A 490 -4.01 10.68 -10.12
N VAL A 491 -5.17 11.15 -10.61
CA VAL A 491 -5.24 11.92 -11.86
C VAL A 491 -5.33 13.40 -11.56
N HIS A 492 -4.29 14.14 -11.93
CA HIS A 492 -4.27 15.60 -11.87
C HIS A 492 -4.90 16.20 -13.15
N PRO A 493 -5.64 17.33 -13.09
CA PRO A 493 -6.20 17.97 -14.30
C PRO A 493 -5.19 18.23 -15.40
N ARG A 494 -3.92 18.48 -15.07
CA ARG A 494 -2.83 18.69 -16.03
C ARG A 494 -2.21 17.41 -16.56
N ASP A 495 -2.53 16.24 -16.01
CA ASP A 495 -1.93 14.98 -16.49
C ASP A 495 -2.34 14.68 -17.92
N ALA A 496 -1.37 14.57 -18.82
CA ALA A 496 -1.53 14.14 -20.19
C ALA A 496 -0.44 13.12 -20.52
N ARG A 497 -0.82 12.00 -21.12
CA ARG A 497 0.08 10.93 -21.55
C ARG A 497 0.24 10.86 -23.07
N THR A 498 -0.55 11.63 -23.82
CA THR A 498 -0.50 11.72 -25.28
C THR A 498 -0.72 13.15 -25.73
N GLY A 499 -0.37 13.41 -26.98
CA GLY A 499 -0.39 14.75 -27.56
C GLY A 499 0.94 15.51 -27.39
N SER A 500 1.07 16.64 -28.08
CA SER A 500 2.29 17.47 -28.05
C SER A 500 2.47 18.07 -26.64
N ASN A 501 3.71 18.06 -26.12
CA ASN A 501 4.08 18.54 -24.78
C ASN A 501 3.36 17.84 -23.63
N ALA A 502 2.79 16.65 -23.86
CA ALA A 502 2.14 15.87 -22.83
C ALA A 502 3.12 15.56 -21.67
N ARG A 503 2.66 15.78 -20.45
CA ARG A 503 3.43 15.45 -19.23
C ARG A 503 2.48 15.15 -18.08
N THR A 504 2.97 14.37 -17.13
CA THR A 504 2.27 14.07 -15.88
C THR A 504 2.88 14.86 -14.73
N VAL A 505 2.05 15.23 -13.76
CA VAL A 505 2.48 15.84 -12.50
C VAL A 505 3.06 14.77 -11.61
N GLN A 506 4.19 15.04 -10.97
CA GLN A 506 4.77 14.11 -9.99
C GLN A 506 3.86 13.98 -8.78
N LYS A 507 3.67 12.76 -8.33
CA LYS A 507 2.80 12.44 -7.19
C LYS A 507 3.59 11.83 -6.03
N THR A 508 3.07 12.05 -4.84
CA THR A 508 3.53 11.37 -3.63
C THR A 508 2.59 10.20 -3.35
N PHE A 509 3.16 9.02 -3.17
CA PHE A 509 2.40 7.88 -2.67
C PHE A 509 2.48 7.86 -1.14
N PRO A 510 1.35 7.91 -0.41
CA PRO A 510 1.35 7.88 1.04
C PRO A 510 1.64 6.45 1.51
N LEU A 511 2.71 6.26 2.28
CA LEU A 511 3.00 5.03 2.98
C LEU A 511 2.18 4.94 4.26
N ILE A 512 2.14 6.05 5.01
CA ILE A 512 1.28 6.23 6.19
C ILE A 512 0.78 7.67 6.23
N ARG A 513 -0.51 7.85 6.50
CA ARG A 513 -1.13 9.16 6.69
C ARG A 513 -2.03 9.19 7.91
N TYR A 514 -2.31 10.37 8.42
CA TYR A 514 -2.97 10.57 9.71
C TYR A 514 -4.38 9.98 9.80
N ALA A 515 -5.14 9.95 8.68
CA ALA A 515 -6.43 9.25 8.65
C ALA A 515 -6.34 7.77 9.04
N GLU A 516 -5.22 7.08 8.70
CA GLU A 516 -5.03 5.69 9.12
C GLU A 516 -4.89 5.57 10.63
N ILE A 517 -4.20 6.51 11.25
CA ILE A 517 -4.00 6.53 12.71
C ILE A 517 -5.32 6.79 13.44
N LEU A 518 -6.11 7.75 12.96
CA LEU A 518 -7.43 8.05 13.53
C LEU A 518 -8.38 6.85 13.46
N LEU A 519 -8.49 6.23 12.28
CA LEU A 519 -9.34 5.05 12.10
C LEU A 519 -8.83 3.84 12.87
N SER A 520 -7.49 3.67 13.00
CA SER A 520 -6.88 2.60 13.79
C SER A 520 -7.14 2.78 15.29
N TYR A 521 -7.10 4.02 15.78
CA TYR A 521 -7.43 4.34 17.17
C TYR A 521 -8.90 4.03 17.49
N ALA A 522 -9.82 4.48 16.62
CA ALA A 522 -11.25 4.20 16.79
C ALA A 522 -11.55 2.69 16.74
N GLU A 523 -10.91 1.93 15.82
CA GLU A 523 -11.05 0.48 15.73
C GLU A 523 -10.53 -0.22 16.99
N ALA A 524 -9.37 0.18 17.48
CA ALA A 524 -8.75 -0.42 18.65
C ALA A 524 -9.60 -0.22 19.91
N LEU A 525 -10.10 1.00 20.14
CA LEU A 525 -11.00 1.28 21.26
C LEU A 525 -12.32 0.51 21.16
N ASN A 526 -12.89 0.40 19.95
CA ASN A 526 -14.15 -0.30 19.75
C ASN A 526 -14.13 -1.78 20.13
N ASN A 527 -12.96 -2.42 20.10
CA ASN A 527 -12.80 -3.84 20.39
C ASN A 527 -12.46 -4.13 21.87
N LEU A 528 -12.49 -3.13 22.74
CA LEU A 528 -12.32 -3.28 24.19
C LEU A 528 -13.66 -3.52 24.87
N THR A 529 -13.72 -4.49 25.79
CA THR A 529 -14.91 -4.77 26.62
C THR A 529 -14.73 -4.29 28.06
N LYS A 530 -13.49 -4.05 28.46
CA LYS A 530 -13.10 -3.55 29.80
C LYS A 530 -11.89 -2.61 29.68
N ALA A 531 -11.58 -1.91 30.75
CA ALA A 531 -10.39 -1.06 30.83
C ALA A 531 -9.12 -1.90 30.98
N HIS A 532 -8.05 -1.45 30.29
CA HIS A 532 -6.71 -2.02 30.36
C HIS A 532 -5.69 -0.91 30.55
N GLU A 533 -4.76 -1.11 31.48
CA GLU A 533 -3.64 -0.20 31.70
C GLU A 533 -2.49 -0.49 30.73
N VAL A 534 -2.04 0.54 29.99
CA VAL A 534 -0.88 0.48 29.10
C VAL A 534 -0.05 1.72 29.31
N ASN A 535 1.22 1.56 29.71
CA ASN A 535 2.18 2.65 29.98
C ASN A 535 1.67 3.72 30.96
N GLY A 536 0.84 3.31 31.94
CA GLY A 536 0.28 4.23 32.95
C GLY A 536 -0.99 4.95 32.55
N GLU A 537 -1.52 4.68 31.36
CA GLU A 537 -2.81 5.22 30.89
C GLU A 537 -3.84 4.10 30.75
N SER A 538 -5.11 4.43 31.02
CA SER A 538 -6.24 3.48 30.96
C SER A 538 -6.97 3.59 29.61
N TYR A 539 -7.10 2.48 28.91
CA TYR A 539 -7.81 2.38 27.65
C TYR A 539 -9.05 1.50 27.79
N SER A 540 -10.19 2.02 27.36
CA SER A 540 -11.48 1.33 27.36
C SER A 540 -12.27 1.72 26.11
N ARG A 541 -13.42 1.09 25.90
CA ARG A 541 -14.33 1.45 24.81
C ARG A 541 -14.98 2.81 25.09
N ASP A 542 -14.30 3.87 24.71
CA ASP A 542 -14.73 5.26 24.86
C ASP A 542 -15.41 5.74 23.56
N GLN A 543 -16.75 5.85 23.58
CA GLN A 543 -17.54 6.28 22.42
C GLN A 543 -17.23 7.71 21.97
N ASN A 544 -16.87 8.61 22.90
CA ASN A 544 -16.53 9.99 22.55
C ASN A 544 -15.19 10.04 21.81
N ALA A 545 -14.18 9.38 22.33
CA ALA A 545 -12.87 9.30 21.66
C ALA A 545 -12.94 8.57 20.31
N MET A 546 -13.76 7.50 20.22
CA MET A 546 -14.05 6.80 18.97
C MET A 546 -14.72 7.73 17.95
N ALA A 547 -15.76 8.46 18.36
CA ALA A 547 -16.48 9.39 17.51
C ALA A 547 -15.58 10.55 17.08
N GLU A 548 -14.78 11.13 17.98
CA GLU A 548 -13.86 12.22 17.65
C GLU A 548 -12.86 11.79 16.55
N ALA A 549 -12.24 10.65 16.70
CA ALA A 549 -11.29 10.15 15.71
C ALA A 549 -11.95 9.79 14.36
N PHE A 550 -13.04 9.05 14.39
CA PHE A 550 -13.77 8.61 13.20
C PHE A 550 -14.41 9.76 12.44
N ASN A 551 -15.09 10.67 13.15
CA ASN A 551 -15.88 11.74 12.55
C ASN A 551 -15.00 12.78 11.84
N GLN A 552 -13.77 13.04 12.27
CA GLN A 552 -12.87 13.92 11.54
C GLN A 552 -12.66 13.45 10.10
N VAL A 553 -12.49 12.13 9.87
CA VAL A 553 -12.34 11.57 8.52
C VAL A 553 -13.61 11.77 7.70
N ARG A 554 -14.77 11.56 8.32
CA ARG A 554 -16.09 11.77 7.70
C ARG A 554 -16.34 13.25 7.37
N TYR A 555 -16.07 14.14 8.29
CA TYR A 555 -16.29 15.58 8.10
C TYR A 555 -15.36 16.14 7.01
N ARG A 556 -14.10 15.70 6.95
CA ARG A 556 -13.21 16.06 5.85
C ARG A 556 -13.80 15.65 4.49
N ALA A 557 -14.53 14.55 4.42
CA ALA A 557 -15.20 14.06 3.22
C ALA A 557 -16.56 14.74 2.96
N GLY A 558 -16.99 15.67 3.80
CA GLY A 558 -18.30 16.33 3.69
C GLY A 558 -19.48 15.46 4.08
N LEU A 559 -19.26 14.45 4.92
CA LEU A 559 -20.25 13.47 5.35
C LEU A 559 -20.62 13.65 6.83
N PRO A 560 -21.83 13.21 7.26
CA PRO A 560 -22.17 13.18 8.67
C PRO A 560 -21.27 12.19 9.43
N GLY A 561 -21.06 12.44 10.73
CA GLY A 561 -20.37 11.52 11.62
C GLY A 561 -21.14 10.21 11.85
N ALA A 562 -20.58 9.33 12.68
CA ALA A 562 -21.27 8.13 13.12
C ALA A 562 -22.47 8.49 14.01
N GLU A 563 -23.59 7.80 13.81
CA GLU A 563 -24.78 7.97 14.62
C GLU A 563 -24.61 7.31 16.01
N ALA A 564 -25.37 7.77 17.01
CA ALA A 564 -25.26 7.25 18.37
C ALA A 564 -25.58 5.74 18.46
N ASN A 565 -26.54 5.25 17.69
CA ASN A 565 -26.87 3.82 17.60
C ASN A 565 -25.74 2.99 16.96
N GLU A 566 -24.99 3.54 16.01
CA GLU A 566 -23.82 2.90 15.39
C GLU A 566 -22.67 2.81 16.40
N LEU A 567 -22.46 3.85 17.21
CA LEU A 567 -21.40 3.89 18.24
C LEU A 567 -21.68 2.95 19.41
N VAL A 568 -22.94 2.68 19.76
CA VAL A 568 -23.29 1.80 20.87
C VAL A 568 -22.97 0.34 20.56
N ASP A 569 -23.28 -0.16 19.36
CA ASP A 569 -23.02 -1.54 18.96
C ASP A 569 -21.64 -1.72 18.33
N ALA A 570 -20.77 -2.48 19.02
CA ALA A 570 -19.41 -2.70 18.57
C ALA A 570 -19.31 -3.40 17.21
N THR A 571 -20.25 -4.28 16.89
CA THR A 571 -20.28 -5.00 15.60
C THR A 571 -20.65 -4.05 14.45
N THR A 572 -21.66 -3.23 14.68
CA THR A 572 -22.10 -2.21 13.71
C THR A 572 -20.97 -1.20 13.44
N PHE A 573 -20.34 -0.70 14.50
CA PHE A 573 -19.24 0.26 14.34
C PHE A 573 -18.01 -0.36 13.67
N ASN A 574 -17.68 -1.63 13.94
CA ASN A 574 -16.62 -2.33 13.19
C ASN A 574 -16.92 -2.40 11.69
N LYS A 575 -18.15 -2.71 11.29
CA LYS A 575 -18.56 -2.70 9.88
C LYS A 575 -18.45 -1.30 9.25
N LEU A 576 -18.82 -0.27 10.02
CA LEU A 576 -18.70 1.12 9.59
C LEU A 576 -17.23 1.51 9.37
N ILE A 577 -16.33 1.16 10.29
CA ILE A 577 -14.88 1.37 10.15
C ILE A 577 -14.34 0.60 8.95
N GLN A 578 -14.70 -0.67 8.76
CA GLN A 578 -14.24 -1.49 7.64
C GLN A 578 -14.63 -0.85 6.29
N ARG A 579 -15.84 -0.35 6.18
CA ARG A 579 -16.30 0.37 4.98
C ARG A 579 -15.58 1.70 4.82
N GLU A 580 -15.42 2.47 5.89
CA GLU A 580 -14.73 3.75 5.84
C GLU A 580 -13.28 3.57 5.38
N ARG A 581 -12.57 2.57 5.91
CA ARG A 581 -11.21 2.22 5.47
C ARG A 581 -11.16 1.80 4.01
N MET A 582 -12.15 1.04 3.52
CA MET A 582 -12.23 0.61 2.12
C MET A 582 -12.35 1.80 1.15
N VAL A 583 -13.19 2.79 1.48
CA VAL A 583 -13.39 4.00 0.67
C VAL A 583 -12.19 4.95 0.79
N GLU A 584 -11.76 5.22 2.02
CA GLU A 584 -10.72 6.18 2.33
C GLU A 584 -9.36 5.79 1.75
N PHE A 585 -8.99 4.50 1.84
CA PHE A 585 -7.67 3.99 1.42
C PHE A 585 -7.69 3.26 0.08
N LEU A 586 -8.68 3.52 -0.77
CA LEU A 586 -8.72 2.93 -2.11
C LEU A 586 -7.37 3.07 -2.82
N HIS A 587 -6.80 1.96 -3.28
CA HIS A 587 -5.51 1.90 -3.98
C HIS A 587 -4.33 2.54 -3.22
N GLU A 588 -4.31 2.41 -1.88
CA GLU A 588 -3.17 2.79 -1.04
C GLU A 588 -2.46 1.55 -0.44
N ASN A 589 -2.62 0.39 -1.05
CA ASN A 589 -2.03 -0.88 -0.59
C ASN A 589 -2.45 -1.27 0.84
N ARG A 590 -3.70 -0.94 1.25
CA ARG A 590 -4.23 -1.26 2.60
C ARG A 590 -5.25 -2.38 2.59
N ARG A 591 -6.07 -2.46 1.57
CA ARG A 591 -7.24 -3.36 1.52
C ARG A 591 -6.90 -4.82 1.76
N TYR A 592 -5.88 -5.35 1.08
CA TYR A 592 -5.44 -6.73 1.25
C TYR A 592 -5.13 -7.07 2.72
N TYR A 593 -4.33 -6.24 3.38
CA TYR A 593 -3.95 -6.45 4.77
C TYR A 593 -5.13 -6.30 5.72
N ASP A 594 -6.06 -5.40 5.45
CA ASP A 594 -7.27 -5.19 6.25
C ASP A 594 -8.18 -6.41 6.18
N ILE A 595 -8.52 -6.92 4.98
CA ILE A 595 -9.41 -8.09 4.84
C ILE A 595 -8.76 -9.38 5.38
N CYS A 596 -7.43 -9.52 5.28
CA CYS A 596 -6.69 -10.62 5.89
C CYS A 596 -6.77 -10.55 7.41
N ARG A 597 -6.36 -9.41 8.03
CA ARG A 597 -6.30 -9.28 9.48
C ARG A 597 -7.68 -9.40 10.15
N TRP A 598 -8.75 -8.97 9.49
CA TRP A 598 -10.13 -9.16 9.95
C TRP A 598 -10.63 -10.61 9.77
N GLY A 599 -9.94 -11.43 8.98
CA GLY A 599 -10.31 -12.83 8.71
C GLY A 599 -11.50 -12.99 7.76
N ILE A 600 -11.83 -11.97 6.97
CA ILE A 600 -12.99 -11.93 6.06
C ILE A 600 -12.62 -12.18 4.59
N PHE A 601 -11.35 -12.35 4.27
CA PHE A 601 -10.87 -12.45 2.88
C PHE A 601 -11.57 -13.57 2.11
N GLU A 602 -11.64 -14.78 2.69
CA GLU A 602 -12.29 -15.91 2.03
C GLU A 602 -13.79 -15.69 1.79
N GLU A 603 -14.47 -15.03 2.71
CA GLU A 603 -15.90 -14.68 2.56
C GLU A 603 -16.11 -13.75 1.37
N LEU A 604 -15.29 -12.72 1.27
CA LEU A 604 -15.34 -11.77 0.16
C LEU A 604 -15.02 -12.40 -1.21
N GLU A 605 -14.08 -13.36 -1.25
CA GLU A 605 -13.67 -14.02 -2.49
C GLU A 605 -14.66 -15.09 -2.97
N ARG A 606 -15.59 -15.54 -2.12
CA ARG A 606 -16.67 -16.44 -2.52
C ARG A 606 -17.74 -15.75 -3.37
N GLU A 607 -17.87 -14.44 -3.23
CA GLU A 607 -18.82 -13.67 -4.02
C GLU A 607 -18.23 -13.35 -5.39
N PRO A 608 -18.96 -13.60 -6.48
CA PRO A 608 -18.51 -13.22 -7.82
C PRO A 608 -18.24 -11.72 -7.91
N LEU A 609 -17.12 -11.34 -8.52
CA LEU A 609 -16.86 -9.95 -8.82
C LEU A 609 -17.74 -9.48 -9.96
N THR A 610 -18.36 -8.32 -9.77
CA THR A 610 -19.24 -7.70 -10.75
C THR A 610 -18.71 -6.35 -11.21
N GLY A 611 -19.14 -5.92 -12.38
CA GLY A 611 -18.91 -4.62 -12.98
C GLY A 611 -20.05 -4.29 -13.93
N LEU A 612 -20.00 -3.17 -14.60
CA LEU A 612 -20.90 -2.83 -15.69
C LEU A 612 -20.70 -3.81 -16.86
N ASN A 613 -21.71 -3.99 -17.68
CA ASN A 613 -21.66 -4.88 -18.84
C ASN A 613 -20.88 -4.25 -20.00
N VAL A 614 -19.56 -4.33 -19.98
CA VAL A 614 -18.66 -3.76 -21.00
C VAL A 614 -18.78 -4.44 -22.37
N GLU A 615 -19.54 -5.54 -22.47
CA GLU A 615 -19.85 -6.23 -23.74
C GLU A 615 -21.02 -5.58 -24.48
N ALA A 616 -21.81 -4.75 -23.80
CA ALA A 616 -23.03 -4.14 -24.35
C ALA A 616 -22.77 -2.69 -24.81
N GLY A 617 -23.61 -2.22 -25.73
CA GLY A 617 -23.72 -0.82 -26.07
C GLY A 617 -24.33 0.02 -24.95
N LYS A 618 -24.21 1.35 -25.04
CA LYS A 618 -24.54 2.29 -23.95
C LYS A 618 -25.91 2.02 -23.32
N TRP A 619 -26.93 1.88 -24.12
CA TRP A 619 -28.32 1.69 -23.68
C TRP A 619 -28.87 0.28 -23.94
N GLU A 620 -28.03 -0.60 -24.49
CA GLU A 620 -28.34 -2.01 -24.69
C GLU A 620 -27.93 -2.86 -23.47
N GLY A 621 -27.68 -2.22 -22.32
CA GLY A 621 -27.42 -2.87 -21.05
C GLY A 621 -26.03 -2.64 -20.46
N PHE A 622 -25.22 -1.70 -20.98
CA PHE A 622 -23.92 -1.37 -20.40
C PHE A 622 -24.02 -1.04 -18.90
N TYR A 623 -24.98 -0.23 -18.50
CA TYR A 623 -25.14 0.18 -17.10
C TYR A 623 -25.73 -0.88 -16.17
N ALA A 624 -26.14 -2.04 -16.70
CA ALA A 624 -26.63 -3.14 -15.87
C ALA A 624 -25.45 -3.96 -15.32
N PRO A 625 -25.27 -4.04 -13.99
CA PRO A 625 -24.17 -4.79 -13.40
C PRO A 625 -24.22 -6.28 -13.79
N THR A 626 -23.08 -6.86 -14.14
CA THR A 626 -22.94 -8.26 -14.50
C THR A 626 -21.69 -8.86 -13.88
N ILE A 627 -21.64 -10.19 -13.82
CA ILE A 627 -20.42 -10.90 -13.41
C ILE A 627 -19.34 -10.65 -14.47
N ILE A 628 -18.15 -10.30 -14.02
CA ILE A 628 -16.99 -10.07 -14.90
C ILE A 628 -16.67 -11.37 -15.64
N SER A 629 -16.83 -11.36 -16.97
CA SER A 629 -16.68 -12.56 -17.81
C SER A 629 -15.22 -12.91 -18.13
N TYR A 630 -14.27 -12.02 -17.83
CA TYR A 630 -12.85 -12.22 -18.13
C TYR A 630 -12.33 -13.46 -17.39
N ARG A 631 -11.68 -14.36 -18.14
CA ARG A 631 -11.38 -15.72 -17.67
C ARG A 631 -10.59 -15.73 -16.36
N THR A 632 -9.52 -14.95 -16.26
CA THR A 632 -8.66 -14.95 -15.06
C THR A 632 -9.40 -14.49 -13.81
N ILE A 633 -10.36 -13.58 -13.96
CA ILE A 633 -11.15 -13.08 -12.83
C ILE A 633 -12.23 -14.10 -12.44
N ARG A 634 -12.92 -14.67 -13.42
CA ARG A 634 -13.97 -15.67 -13.19
C ARG A 634 -13.43 -16.95 -12.55
N GLU A 635 -12.22 -17.39 -12.94
CA GLU A 635 -11.59 -18.62 -12.46
C GLU A 635 -10.69 -18.36 -11.23
N ARG A 636 -10.62 -17.12 -10.73
CA ARG A 636 -9.89 -16.77 -9.53
C ARG A 636 -10.47 -17.47 -8.31
N THR A 637 -9.62 -18.08 -7.51
CA THR A 637 -10.03 -18.78 -6.29
C THR A 637 -9.18 -18.36 -5.11
N PHE A 638 -9.83 -18.15 -3.98
CA PHE A 638 -9.13 -17.95 -2.71
C PHE A 638 -8.34 -19.21 -2.32
N LYS A 639 -7.09 -18.99 -1.88
CA LYS A 639 -6.25 -20.05 -1.32
C LYS A 639 -5.73 -19.61 0.04
N SER A 640 -6.10 -20.35 1.09
CA SER A 640 -5.72 -20.05 2.47
C SER A 640 -4.21 -19.93 2.68
N LYS A 641 -3.41 -20.62 1.87
CA LYS A 641 -1.95 -20.53 1.90
C LYS A 641 -1.39 -19.12 1.66
N TYR A 642 -2.14 -18.24 0.98
CA TYR A 642 -1.70 -16.86 0.68
C TYR A 642 -1.75 -15.91 1.89
N MET A 643 -2.18 -16.37 3.07
CA MET A 643 -2.03 -15.58 4.30
C MET A 643 -0.56 -15.28 4.63
N PHE A 644 0.36 -16.20 4.28
CA PHE A 644 1.80 -15.97 4.24
C PHE A 644 2.40 -16.60 3.00
N MET A 645 3.29 -15.88 2.32
CA MET A 645 4.07 -16.42 1.21
C MET A 645 5.01 -17.52 1.69
N PRO A 646 5.38 -18.48 0.83
CA PRO A 646 6.27 -19.56 1.24
C PRO A 646 7.69 -19.07 1.54
N LEU A 647 8.40 -19.82 2.33
CA LEU A 647 9.85 -19.78 2.31
C LEU A 647 10.33 -20.51 1.04
N HIS A 648 11.29 -19.90 0.34
CA HIS A 648 11.86 -20.51 -0.86
C HIS A 648 12.56 -21.81 -0.51
N ARG A 649 12.46 -22.82 -1.38
CA ARG A 649 13.04 -24.15 -1.15
C ARG A 649 14.53 -24.11 -0.83
N ASP A 650 15.28 -23.21 -1.44
CA ASP A 650 16.71 -23.08 -1.15
C ASP A 650 17.01 -22.64 0.28
N GLU A 651 16.15 -21.79 0.87
CA GLU A 651 16.31 -21.39 2.27
C GLU A 651 16.02 -22.57 3.22
N LEU A 652 15.00 -23.38 2.90
CA LEU A 652 14.69 -24.59 3.66
C LEU A 652 15.79 -25.66 3.55
N ARG A 653 16.52 -25.70 2.42
CA ARG A 653 17.68 -26.59 2.25
C ARG A 653 18.91 -26.14 3.01
N LYS A 654 19.13 -24.80 3.06
CA LYS A 654 20.25 -24.22 3.81
C LYS A 654 20.05 -24.33 5.32
N VAL A 655 18.79 -24.20 5.78
CA VAL A 655 18.43 -24.23 7.19
C VAL A 655 17.31 -25.25 7.42
N PRO A 656 17.63 -26.56 7.55
CA PRO A 656 16.64 -27.64 7.68
C PRO A 656 15.72 -27.54 8.90
N SER A 657 16.10 -26.77 9.94
CA SER A 657 15.26 -26.47 11.10
C SER A 657 14.07 -25.56 10.80
N LEU A 658 14.09 -24.85 9.66
CA LEU A 658 13.00 -23.98 9.28
C LEU A 658 11.73 -24.77 8.93
N ASP A 659 10.61 -24.30 9.48
CA ASP A 659 9.29 -24.78 9.13
C ASP A 659 8.71 -23.98 7.95
N GLN A 660 8.06 -24.66 7.02
CA GLN A 660 7.35 -24.03 5.92
C GLN A 660 6.02 -23.43 6.41
N ASN A 661 5.56 -22.38 5.74
CA ASN A 661 4.26 -21.79 6.02
C ASN A 661 3.09 -22.73 5.63
N PRO A 662 1.93 -22.61 6.29
CA PRO A 662 0.80 -23.51 6.07
C PRO A 662 0.34 -23.56 4.61
N GLY A 663 0.06 -24.76 4.12
CA GLY A 663 -0.46 -25.00 2.78
C GLY A 663 0.58 -24.95 1.65
N TRP A 664 1.85 -24.70 1.97
CA TRP A 664 2.95 -24.72 1.01
C TRP A 664 3.76 -26.01 1.10
N GLU A 665 4.27 -26.46 -0.04
CA GLU A 665 5.18 -27.61 -0.13
C GLU A 665 6.56 -27.27 0.48
N LYS A 666 7.24 -28.28 0.97
CA LYS A 666 8.63 -28.16 1.47
C LYS A 666 9.65 -28.18 0.36
#